data_d0898e1475225c4df24e5471f0862e38
#
_entry.id   d0898e1475225c4df24e5471f0862e38
#
_cell.length_a   1.000
_cell.length_b   1.000
_cell.length_c   1.000
_cell.angle_alpha   90.00
_cell.angle_beta   90.00
_cell.angle_gamma   90.00
#
_symmetry.space_group_name_H-M   'P 1'
#
loop_
_entity.id
_entity.type
_entity.pdbx_description
1 polymer ?
#
loop_
_entity_poly.entity_id
_entity_poly.type
_entity_poly.pdbx_seq_one_letter_code
_entity_poly.pdbx_strand_id
1 'polypeptide(L)'
;MRHPVDSLTWVLVNDKWPEFAAEARNLRLGLSTDGMNPFSIQNTKYSTWPVLLVNYNMAPTKCMKAENIMLTVLIPGPTAPSNNIDVYLQPLIEDLRDLWNEAILLWTITDYPALGTLAGCKVKGKQACKDCGKDTPNRWLKFSRKYVYMGNRKRLRPDHAFRKKKVWFDNTIESGTANRIQSGGQIFETLRGFRNDFGKPVDKRSKRKRTDITEDEVPAHEETDENSDLWRWKKRSVFFDLPYWKDMPVCHNIDVMHVEKNVCDALLSSMMHNCKSKDGVNARKDLEDMGIRKNLHIEVRGKRTYLPPAAYWLSKDEKRRFCMRLSKFRGPDGYCANIANCVTVDPPVIGSMKSHDHHVLIQNLFPVALRGLLPNGPRVAVNRLCNYFNRLCQHVIDPEKLITLEAEIVETLCLMERYFPPSLFDIMFHLPVHLAREARLGGPVHFRWMYPFERYMKTLKAYVKNFARPEACMAEGYLAGECLAFCLDFLHNSVPTEEPVNRNEDIVSEHLSLEGRPLYKATEITLTDKERDIAHKYVLMNTAVMDPFIELHLEELESTDARCARNKTLKWKYHNERFAKWIRQKVPTNSKHHSTRLRWLAFGPRHIAHSYKGYVVNGHRFHIEDVKRKTQNSRVTYKALSMCRSSARDSRHMADIVSFYGVIKEIILLDYHMFEVPLFKCTWANKGNGVKEEDGFTLVNLQMNQSSYLQDPYILASQAKQVFYSREDDDSPWYVVMKAPPRGYHELETEEEFTSAPSSVQECEDLGNQSDEDESFCVRADCEGVLVTE
;
A
#
# COMPACT_ATOMS: atom_id res chain seq x y z
N MET A 1 15.04 -2.02 2.50
CA MET A 1 15.06 -1.33 1.18
C MET A 1 14.12 -0.14 1.24
N ARG A 2 14.63 1.03 0.92
CA ARG A 2 13.86 2.31 0.91
C ARG A 2 13.73 2.90 -0.50
N HIS A 3 14.57 2.42 -1.42
CA HIS A 3 14.69 2.95 -2.78
C HIS A 3 15.16 1.84 -3.73
N PRO A 4 14.97 1.94 -5.05
CA PRO A 4 15.56 1.00 -6.02
C PRO A 4 17.06 0.81 -5.89
N VAL A 5 17.82 1.79 -5.36
CA VAL A 5 19.25 1.66 -5.07
C VAL A 5 19.58 0.51 -4.11
N ASP A 6 18.64 0.14 -3.25
CA ASP A 6 18.80 -0.95 -2.28
C ASP A 6 18.42 -2.33 -2.87
N SER A 7 17.99 -2.38 -4.14
CA SER A 7 17.45 -3.57 -4.76
C SER A 7 18.53 -4.50 -5.30
N LEU A 8 18.17 -5.78 -5.41
CA LEU A 8 19.08 -6.78 -6.01
C LEU A 8 19.40 -6.48 -7.47
N THR A 9 18.50 -5.86 -8.23
CA THR A 9 18.78 -5.43 -9.62
C THR A 9 19.86 -4.37 -9.66
N TRP A 10 19.85 -3.42 -8.73
CA TRP A 10 20.89 -2.40 -8.66
C TRP A 10 22.26 -2.99 -8.34
N VAL A 11 22.32 -3.89 -7.37
CA VAL A 11 23.55 -4.63 -7.01
C VAL A 11 24.05 -5.42 -8.21
N LEU A 12 23.18 -6.17 -8.88
CA LEU A 12 23.53 -6.96 -10.06
C LEU A 12 24.11 -6.09 -11.19
N VAL A 13 23.55 -4.91 -11.43
CA VAL A 13 24.06 -3.95 -12.43
C VAL A 13 25.48 -3.50 -12.05
N ASN A 14 25.71 -3.19 -10.79
CA ASN A 14 27.02 -2.76 -10.30
C ASN A 14 28.08 -3.89 -10.43
N ASP A 15 27.69 -5.11 -10.08
CA ASP A 15 28.60 -6.26 -10.11
C ASP A 15 28.92 -6.68 -11.54
N LYS A 16 27.95 -6.63 -12.43
CA LYS A 16 28.11 -7.09 -13.81
C LYS A 16 28.81 -6.07 -14.70
N TRP A 17 28.63 -4.79 -14.43
CA TRP A 17 29.21 -3.67 -15.19
C TRP A 17 29.90 -2.68 -14.25
N PRO A 18 31.06 -3.06 -13.69
CA PRO A 18 31.76 -2.25 -12.70
C PRO A 18 32.26 -0.91 -13.24
N GLU A 19 32.60 -0.84 -14.54
CA GLU A 19 32.99 0.43 -15.18
C GLU A 19 31.84 1.42 -15.23
N PHE A 20 30.62 0.94 -15.56
CA PHE A 20 29.39 1.75 -15.48
C PHE A 20 29.09 2.20 -14.05
N ALA A 21 29.29 1.30 -13.08
CA ALA A 21 29.00 1.58 -11.67
C ALA A 21 30.00 2.54 -11.02
N ALA A 22 31.24 2.63 -11.52
CA ALA A 22 32.30 3.50 -11.00
C ALA A 22 31.97 4.99 -11.15
N GLU A 23 31.17 5.36 -12.15
CA GLU A 23 30.70 6.75 -12.33
C GLU A 23 29.31 6.93 -11.70
N ALA A 24 29.26 7.67 -10.60
CA ALA A 24 28.02 7.89 -9.83
C ALA A 24 26.92 8.65 -10.61
N ARG A 25 27.28 9.41 -11.63
CA ARG A 25 26.37 10.17 -12.49
C ARG A 25 25.69 9.32 -13.56
N ASN A 26 26.18 8.10 -13.80
CA ASN A 26 25.57 7.20 -14.76
C ASN A 26 24.13 6.84 -14.36
N LEU A 27 23.21 7.03 -15.29
CA LEU A 27 21.77 7.03 -15.03
C LEU A 27 21.18 5.62 -14.99
N ARG A 28 20.31 5.39 -14.05
CA ARG A 28 19.48 4.18 -13.95
C ARG A 28 18.02 4.57 -14.08
N LEU A 29 17.42 4.11 -15.18
CA LEU A 29 16.14 4.58 -15.67
C LEU A 29 15.04 3.54 -15.52
N GLY A 30 13.81 4.00 -15.35
CA GLY A 30 12.60 3.21 -15.54
C GLY A 30 11.74 3.81 -16.63
N LEU A 31 11.13 2.97 -17.46
CA LEU A 31 10.26 3.40 -18.55
C LEU A 31 8.80 3.06 -18.24
N SER A 32 7.91 4.03 -18.41
CA SER A 32 6.48 3.79 -18.30
C SER A 32 5.73 4.25 -19.55
N THR A 33 4.74 3.48 -19.95
CA THR A 33 3.81 3.87 -21.03
C THR A 33 2.46 3.17 -20.84
N ASP A 34 1.40 3.86 -21.24
CA ASP A 34 0.04 3.33 -21.29
C ASP A 34 -0.80 4.17 -22.25
N GLY A 35 -1.90 3.57 -22.74
CA GLY A 35 -2.84 4.25 -23.62
C GLY A 35 -3.78 5.16 -22.86
N MET A 36 -3.76 6.45 -23.17
CA MET A 36 -4.68 7.41 -22.59
C MET A 36 -5.59 8.06 -23.63
N ASN A 37 -6.85 8.31 -23.26
CA ASN A 37 -7.74 9.14 -24.06
C ASN A 37 -7.46 10.63 -23.74
N PRO A 38 -7.02 11.43 -24.72
CA PRO A 38 -6.70 12.86 -24.51
C PRO A 38 -7.95 13.70 -24.22
N PHE A 39 -9.13 13.20 -24.51
CA PHE A 39 -10.39 13.94 -24.37
C PHE A 39 -11.11 13.62 -23.05
N SER A 40 -11.86 14.59 -22.56
CA SER A 40 -12.69 14.40 -21.35
C SER A 40 -13.97 13.59 -21.63
N ILE A 41 -14.38 13.51 -22.89
CA ILE A 41 -15.58 12.76 -23.30
C ILE A 41 -15.23 11.28 -23.44
N GLN A 42 -15.90 10.44 -22.66
CA GLN A 42 -15.59 9.00 -22.57
C GLN A 42 -15.94 8.16 -23.81
N ASN A 43 -16.68 8.70 -24.77
CA ASN A 43 -17.21 7.94 -25.91
C ASN A 43 -16.28 7.85 -27.12
N THR A 44 -15.09 8.43 -27.07
CA THR A 44 -14.12 8.34 -28.16
C THR A 44 -13.12 7.22 -27.90
N LYS A 45 -12.97 6.30 -28.86
CA LYS A 45 -11.94 5.24 -28.81
C LYS A 45 -10.54 5.77 -29.17
N TYR A 46 -10.23 6.99 -28.80
CA TYR A 46 -8.93 7.60 -29.10
C TYR A 46 -7.92 7.16 -28.05
N SER A 47 -6.74 6.75 -28.47
CA SER A 47 -5.67 6.28 -27.59
C SER A 47 -4.33 6.84 -28.01
N THR A 48 -3.82 7.79 -27.23
CA THR A 48 -2.47 8.34 -27.35
C THR A 48 -1.58 7.65 -26.32
N TRP A 49 -0.32 7.35 -26.65
CA TRP A 49 0.61 6.63 -25.79
C TRP A 49 1.85 7.47 -25.48
N PRO A 50 1.88 8.18 -24.35
CA PRO A 50 3.10 8.85 -23.89
C PRO A 50 4.09 7.81 -23.34
N VAL A 51 5.35 7.94 -23.71
CA VAL A 51 6.46 7.16 -23.17
C VAL A 51 7.23 8.05 -22.19
N LEU A 52 7.27 7.63 -20.94
CA LEU A 52 7.78 8.40 -19.82
C LEU A 52 9.01 7.71 -19.23
N LEU A 53 10.04 8.46 -18.91
CA LEU A 53 11.21 7.98 -18.19
C LEU A 53 11.29 8.59 -16.79
N VAL A 54 11.78 7.81 -15.85
CA VAL A 54 12.14 8.27 -14.50
C VAL A 54 13.59 7.94 -14.21
N ASN A 55 14.27 8.83 -13.49
CA ASN A 55 15.65 8.68 -13.08
C ASN A 55 15.74 8.27 -11.59
N TYR A 56 16.18 7.04 -11.33
CA TYR A 56 16.34 6.51 -9.98
C TYR A 56 17.65 6.94 -9.28
N ASN A 57 18.54 7.70 -9.90
CA ASN A 57 19.66 8.31 -9.19
C ASN A 57 19.22 9.51 -8.34
N MET A 58 18.00 9.99 -8.55
CA MET A 58 17.43 11.07 -7.72
C MET A 58 17.04 10.56 -6.34
N ALA A 59 17.06 11.49 -5.37
CA ALA A 59 16.58 11.19 -4.01
C ALA A 59 15.15 10.59 -4.02
N PRO A 60 14.82 9.69 -3.09
CA PRO A 60 13.50 9.04 -3.01
C PRO A 60 12.32 10.01 -3.00
N THR A 61 12.50 11.19 -2.40
CA THR A 61 11.49 12.25 -2.33
C THR A 61 11.26 12.99 -3.65
N LYS A 62 12.18 12.84 -4.61
CA LYS A 62 12.19 13.60 -5.86
C LYS A 62 11.90 12.75 -7.10
N CYS A 63 12.44 11.53 -7.17
CA CYS A 63 12.45 10.74 -8.43
C CYS A 63 11.06 10.48 -9.04
N MET A 64 10.01 10.35 -8.24
CA MET A 64 8.64 10.09 -8.72
C MET A 64 7.74 11.34 -8.75
N LYS A 65 8.31 12.53 -8.56
CA LYS A 65 7.56 13.77 -8.71
C LYS A 65 7.32 14.12 -10.18
N ALA A 66 6.20 14.77 -10.46
CA ALA A 66 5.78 15.10 -11.84
C ALA A 66 6.81 15.91 -12.61
N GLU A 67 7.48 16.85 -11.94
CA GLU A 67 8.54 17.69 -12.51
C GLU A 67 9.81 16.93 -12.90
N ASN A 68 10.00 15.71 -12.41
CA ASN A 68 11.17 14.87 -12.68
C ASN A 68 10.85 13.67 -13.60
N ILE A 69 9.63 13.59 -14.09
CA ILE A 69 9.21 12.58 -15.08
C ILE A 69 9.40 13.16 -16.48
N MET A 70 10.21 12.51 -17.30
CA MET A 70 10.55 12.95 -18.65
C MET A 70 9.60 12.34 -19.68
N LEU A 71 8.99 13.16 -20.54
CA LEU A 71 8.26 12.71 -21.71
C LEU A 71 9.25 12.56 -22.87
N THR A 72 9.53 11.34 -23.30
CA THR A 72 10.52 11.05 -24.35
C THR A 72 9.89 10.81 -25.71
N VAL A 73 8.81 10.04 -25.75
CA VAL A 73 8.09 9.76 -27.00
C VAL A 73 6.59 9.97 -26.78
N LEU A 74 5.91 10.56 -27.73
CA LEU A 74 4.46 10.70 -27.72
C LEU A 74 3.87 10.03 -28.97
N ILE A 75 3.35 8.82 -28.79
CA ILE A 75 2.78 8.01 -29.89
C ILE A 75 1.38 8.52 -30.18
N PRO A 76 1.12 9.01 -31.39
CA PRO A 76 -0.16 9.61 -31.73
C PRO A 76 -1.29 8.58 -31.88
N GLY A 77 -2.51 9.02 -31.49
CA GLY A 77 -3.73 8.27 -31.79
C GLY A 77 -4.14 8.33 -33.24
N PRO A 78 -5.38 7.91 -33.58
CA PRO A 78 -6.45 7.52 -32.64
C PRO A 78 -6.38 6.07 -32.13
N THR A 79 -5.66 5.20 -32.80
CA THR A 79 -5.60 3.76 -32.51
C THR A 79 -4.37 3.43 -31.66
N ALA A 80 -4.53 2.51 -30.71
CA ALA A 80 -3.40 1.99 -29.93
C ALA A 80 -2.37 1.32 -30.85
N PRO A 81 -1.06 1.51 -30.62
CA PRO A 81 0.01 1.01 -31.51
C PRO A 81 0.11 -0.53 -31.54
N SER A 82 -0.47 -1.24 -30.55
CA SER A 82 -0.42 -2.71 -30.48
C SER A 82 1.02 -3.24 -30.65
N ASN A 83 1.24 -4.25 -31.50
CA ASN A 83 2.57 -4.79 -31.78
C ASN A 83 3.52 -3.79 -32.43
N ASN A 84 2.98 -2.78 -33.13
CA ASN A 84 3.78 -1.77 -33.84
C ASN A 84 4.41 -0.72 -32.89
N ILE A 85 4.18 -0.82 -31.60
CA ILE A 85 4.79 0.09 -30.60
C ILE A 85 6.31 0.13 -30.73
N ASP A 86 6.94 -0.98 -31.12
CA ASP A 86 8.39 -1.09 -31.28
C ASP A 86 8.94 -0.15 -32.37
N VAL A 87 8.17 0.11 -33.41
CA VAL A 87 8.55 1.07 -34.47
C VAL A 87 8.65 2.48 -33.91
N TYR A 88 7.73 2.85 -33.00
CA TYR A 88 7.75 4.16 -32.35
C TYR A 88 8.83 4.27 -31.27
N LEU A 89 9.17 3.14 -30.64
CA LEU A 89 10.21 3.10 -29.60
C LEU A 89 11.64 3.03 -30.19
N GLN A 90 11.77 2.68 -31.47
CA GLN A 90 13.08 2.49 -32.11
C GLN A 90 14.05 3.66 -31.89
N PRO A 91 13.67 4.95 -32.09
CA PRO A 91 14.59 6.07 -31.83
C PRO A 91 15.08 6.11 -30.37
N LEU A 92 14.19 5.90 -29.39
CA LEU A 92 14.55 5.86 -27.98
C LEU A 92 15.49 4.70 -27.66
N ILE A 93 15.30 3.54 -28.31
CA ILE A 93 16.18 2.37 -28.11
C ILE A 93 17.56 2.63 -28.72
N GLU A 94 17.64 3.34 -29.84
CA GLU A 94 18.90 3.78 -30.45
C GLU A 94 19.64 4.73 -29.52
N ASP A 95 18.96 5.77 -29.00
CA ASP A 95 19.55 6.68 -28.01
C ASP A 95 20.06 5.94 -26.75
N LEU A 96 19.24 5.02 -26.20
CA LEU A 96 19.63 4.24 -25.01
C LEU A 96 20.79 3.27 -25.29
N ARG A 97 20.94 2.80 -26.53
CA ARG A 97 22.08 1.99 -26.95
C ARG A 97 23.35 2.82 -27.07
N ASP A 98 23.22 4.03 -27.63
CA ASP A 98 24.36 4.95 -27.77
C ASP A 98 24.82 5.46 -26.39
N LEU A 99 23.89 5.67 -25.46
CA LEU A 99 24.15 6.04 -24.08
C LEU A 99 24.53 4.85 -23.17
N TRP A 100 24.76 3.64 -23.68
CA TRP A 100 24.97 2.44 -22.90
C TRP A 100 26.00 2.57 -21.75
N ASN A 101 27.07 3.33 -21.96
CA ASN A 101 28.09 3.55 -20.95
C ASN A 101 27.70 4.62 -19.90
N GLU A 102 26.62 5.37 -20.10
CA GLU A 102 26.18 6.49 -19.27
C GLU A 102 24.77 6.28 -18.72
N ALA A 103 23.94 5.47 -19.37
CA ALA A 103 22.55 5.23 -18.97
C ALA A 103 22.13 3.77 -19.19
N ILE A 104 21.39 3.21 -18.24
CA ILE A 104 20.82 1.88 -18.31
C ILE A 104 19.34 1.91 -17.96
N LEU A 105 18.51 1.24 -18.77
CA LEU A 105 17.12 1.01 -18.47
C LEU A 105 16.98 -0.25 -17.63
N LEU A 106 16.52 -0.12 -16.38
CA LEU A 106 16.37 -1.24 -15.46
C LEU A 106 15.15 -2.10 -15.77
N TRP A 107 14.02 -1.46 -16.06
CA TRP A 107 12.72 -2.12 -16.31
C TRP A 107 11.69 -1.20 -16.95
N THR A 108 10.59 -1.82 -17.42
CA THR A 108 9.38 -1.09 -17.79
C THR A 108 8.29 -1.21 -16.70
N ILE A 109 7.42 -0.22 -16.62
CA ILE A 109 6.32 -0.10 -15.66
C ILE A 109 5.04 0.20 -16.44
N THR A 110 4.11 -0.74 -16.49
CA THR A 110 2.89 -0.60 -17.27
C THR A 110 1.75 -1.42 -16.68
N ASP A 111 0.52 -1.14 -17.06
CA ASP A 111 -0.60 -2.03 -16.79
C ASP A 111 -0.40 -3.39 -17.49
N TYR A 112 -1.17 -4.40 -17.11
CA TYR A 112 -0.94 -5.76 -17.60
C TYR A 112 -1.20 -5.93 -19.11
N PRO A 113 -2.22 -5.31 -19.73
CA PRO A 113 -2.39 -5.26 -21.18
C PRO A 113 -1.23 -4.59 -21.93
N ALA A 114 -0.77 -3.43 -21.45
CA ALA A 114 0.36 -2.73 -22.06
C ALA A 114 1.68 -3.48 -21.86
N LEU A 115 1.87 -4.17 -20.72
CA LEU A 115 3.00 -5.07 -20.51
C LEU A 115 3.07 -6.12 -21.63
N GLY A 116 1.96 -6.74 -21.99
CA GLY A 116 1.91 -7.68 -23.10
C GLY A 116 2.26 -7.05 -24.44
N THR A 117 1.93 -5.77 -24.62
CA THR A 117 2.28 -5.01 -25.82
C THR A 117 3.79 -4.71 -25.89
N LEU A 118 4.42 -4.30 -24.77
CA LEU A 118 5.86 -4.04 -24.70
C LEU A 118 6.68 -5.33 -24.76
N ALA A 119 6.34 -6.30 -23.94
CA ALA A 119 7.04 -7.57 -23.86
C ALA A 119 6.87 -8.44 -25.11
N GLY A 120 5.82 -8.20 -25.89
CA GLY A 120 5.49 -9.00 -27.06
C GLY A 120 4.83 -10.35 -26.74
N CYS A 121 4.26 -10.53 -25.56
CA CYS A 121 3.64 -11.79 -25.15
C CYS A 121 2.11 -11.67 -25.01
N LYS A 122 1.44 -12.82 -25.07
CA LYS A 122 0.01 -12.92 -24.76
C LYS A 122 -0.21 -12.76 -23.26
N VAL A 123 -1.15 -11.93 -22.85
CA VAL A 123 -1.57 -11.69 -21.46
C VAL A 123 -2.96 -12.25 -21.16
N LYS A 124 -3.50 -13.02 -22.09
CA LYS A 124 -4.79 -13.74 -22.00
C LYS A 124 -4.64 -15.14 -22.57
N GLY A 125 -5.53 -16.05 -22.18
CA GLY A 125 -5.53 -17.42 -22.69
C GLY A 125 -4.66 -18.37 -21.85
N LYS A 126 -4.32 -19.53 -22.41
CA LYS A 126 -3.67 -20.64 -21.70
C LYS A 126 -2.31 -20.23 -21.05
N GLN A 127 -1.52 -19.42 -21.71
CA GLN A 127 -0.18 -18.99 -21.28
C GLN A 127 -0.14 -17.49 -20.96
N ALA A 128 -1.07 -17.03 -20.13
CA ALA A 128 -1.23 -15.58 -19.90
C ALA A 128 -0.19 -14.97 -18.96
N CYS A 129 0.49 -15.74 -18.12
CA CYS A 129 1.50 -15.22 -17.20
C CYS A 129 2.84 -15.01 -17.89
N LYS A 130 3.39 -13.78 -17.81
CA LYS A 130 4.70 -13.46 -18.39
C LYS A 130 5.84 -14.29 -17.78
N ASP A 131 5.76 -14.57 -16.48
CA ASP A 131 6.81 -15.28 -15.73
C ASP A 131 6.69 -16.80 -15.85
N CYS A 132 5.48 -17.34 -15.76
CA CYS A 132 5.23 -18.78 -15.84
C CYS A 132 5.26 -19.31 -17.29
N GLY A 133 4.92 -18.49 -18.27
CA GLY A 133 4.90 -18.89 -19.68
C GLY A 133 4.01 -20.09 -19.95
N LYS A 134 4.56 -21.12 -20.62
CA LYS A 134 3.86 -22.39 -20.91
C LYS A 134 3.41 -23.14 -19.68
N ASP A 135 4.09 -22.92 -18.57
CA ASP A 135 3.85 -23.58 -17.29
C ASP A 135 2.85 -22.81 -16.43
N THR A 136 2.18 -21.82 -17.00
CA THR A 136 1.07 -21.11 -16.33
C THR A 136 0.00 -22.14 -15.96
N PRO A 137 -0.28 -22.36 -14.66
CA PRO A 137 -1.35 -23.27 -14.27
C PRO A 137 -2.66 -22.73 -14.82
N ASN A 138 -3.37 -23.51 -15.60
CA ASN A 138 -4.59 -23.04 -16.25
C ASN A 138 -5.63 -24.14 -16.34
N ARG A 139 -6.90 -23.74 -16.33
CA ARG A 139 -8.06 -24.60 -16.58
C ARG A 139 -9.09 -23.82 -17.41
N TRP A 140 -9.66 -24.45 -18.42
CA TRP A 140 -10.76 -23.88 -19.18
C TRP A 140 -12.08 -24.15 -18.49
N LEU A 141 -12.86 -23.12 -18.19
CA LEU A 141 -14.22 -23.22 -17.69
C LEU A 141 -15.21 -23.22 -18.86
N LYS A 142 -15.95 -24.31 -18.99
CA LYS A 142 -16.82 -24.60 -20.13
C LYS A 142 -17.99 -23.62 -20.24
N PHE A 143 -18.68 -23.38 -19.14
CA PHE A 143 -19.88 -22.53 -19.12
C PHE A 143 -19.53 -21.04 -18.98
N SER A 144 -18.51 -20.69 -18.20
CA SER A 144 -17.99 -19.34 -18.08
C SER A 144 -17.15 -18.91 -19.29
N ARG A 145 -16.74 -19.83 -20.17
CA ARG A 145 -15.98 -19.62 -21.43
C ARG A 145 -14.71 -18.79 -21.21
N LYS A 146 -13.93 -19.14 -20.20
CA LYS A 146 -12.66 -18.46 -19.86
C LYS A 146 -11.64 -19.41 -19.26
N TYR A 147 -10.35 -19.02 -19.35
CA TYR A 147 -9.30 -19.65 -18.60
C TYR A 147 -9.26 -19.08 -17.18
N VAL A 148 -9.00 -19.98 -16.22
CA VAL A 148 -8.73 -19.65 -14.83
C VAL A 148 -7.39 -20.25 -14.42
N TYR A 149 -6.72 -19.64 -13.44
CA TYR A 149 -5.34 -19.93 -13.08
C TYR A 149 -5.25 -20.41 -11.64
N MET A 150 -5.71 -21.64 -11.44
CA MET A 150 -5.74 -22.35 -10.17
C MET A 150 -4.55 -23.32 -10.07
N GLY A 151 -4.42 -24.01 -8.93
CA GLY A 151 -3.38 -25.01 -8.71
C GLY A 151 -2.16 -24.45 -7.99
N ASN A 152 -2.37 -23.49 -7.09
CA ASN A 152 -1.32 -22.90 -6.28
C ASN A 152 -0.67 -23.93 -5.33
N ARG A 153 -1.31 -25.08 -5.05
CA ARG A 153 -0.75 -26.17 -4.25
C ARG A 153 0.60 -26.68 -4.76
N LYS A 154 0.87 -26.61 -6.08
CA LYS A 154 2.17 -26.97 -6.68
C LYS A 154 3.35 -26.14 -6.14
N ARG A 155 3.06 -24.94 -5.62
CA ARG A 155 4.07 -24.01 -5.08
C ARG A 155 4.32 -24.20 -3.59
N LEU A 156 3.45 -24.94 -2.89
CA LEU A 156 3.64 -25.30 -1.49
C LEU A 156 4.78 -26.31 -1.34
N ARG A 157 5.37 -26.36 -0.16
CA ARG A 157 6.36 -27.38 0.17
C ARG A 157 5.77 -28.79 -0.01
N PRO A 158 6.57 -29.79 -0.36
CA PRO A 158 6.08 -31.16 -0.64
C PRO A 158 5.34 -31.82 0.53
N ASP A 159 5.70 -31.46 1.76
CA ASP A 159 5.13 -31.99 3.01
C ASP A 159 3.86 -31.27 3.46
N HIS A 160 3.50 -30.16 2.84
CA HIS A 160 2.39 -29.30 3.27
C HIS A 160 1.04 -30.04 3.24
N ALA A 161 0.25 -29.89 4.32
CA ALA A 161 -1.02 -30.58 4.52
C ALA A 161 -2.03 -30.38 3.37
N PHE A 162 -2.10 -29.16 2.77
CA PHE A 162 -3.04 -28.85 1.70
C PHE A 162 -2.79 -29.66 0.42
N ARG A 163 -1.59 -30.16 0.19
CA ARG A 163 -1.28 -30.99 -0.99
C ARG A 163 -2.01 -32.33 -0.96
N LYS A 164 -2.33 -32.83 0.23
CA LYS A 164 -3.02 -34.10 0.46
C LYS A 164 -4.54 -33.95 0.47
N LYS A 165 -5.07 -32.74 0.72
CA LYS A 165 -6.51 -32.46 0.74
C LYS A 165 -7.07 -32.53 -0.67
N LYS A 166 -8.11 -33.35 -0.89
CA LYS A 166 -8.74 -33.56 -2.18
C LYS A 166 -10.00 -32.72 -2.35
N VAL A 167 -10.96 -32.92 -1.44
CA VAL A 167 -12.31 -32.32 -1.48
C VAL A 167 -12.27 -30.79 -1.44
N TRP A 168 -11.27 -30.21 -0.81
CA TRP A 168 -11.11 -28.76 -0.74
C TRP A 168 -10.79 -28.11 -2.10
N PHE A 169 -10.28 -28.89 -3.06
CA PHE A 169 -9.77 -28.38 -4.33
C PHE A 169 -10.46 -29.06 -5.53
N ASP A 170 -9.78 -29.93 -6.22
CA ASP A 170 -10.20 -30.54 -7.47
C ASP A 170 -10.35 -32.06 -7.38
N ASN A 171 -10.55 -32.60 -6.18
CA ASN A 171 -10.62 -33.99 -5.84
C ASN A 171 -9.35 -34.82 -6.10
N THR A 172 -8.20 -34.15 -6.31
CA THR A 172 -6.89 -34.79 -6.54
C THR A 172 -5.88 -34.49 -5.43
N ILE A 173 -4.88 -35.35 -5.30
CA ILE A 173 -3.66 -35.08 -4.52
C ILE A 173 -2.68 -34.33 -5.42
N GLU A 174 -2.07 -33.29 -4.89
CA GLU A 174 -1.08 -32.52 -5.65
C GLU A 174 0.34 -33.07 -5.41
N SER A 175 0.94 -33.69 -6.43
CA SER A 175 2.33 -34.19 -6.41
C SER A 175 3.30 -33.37 -7.26
N GLY A 176 2.77 -32.45 -8.09
CA GLY A 176 3.59 -31.64 -8.98
C GLY A 176 4.44 -30.59 -8.25
N THR A 177 5.40 -30.04 -8.95
CA THR A 177 6.24 -28.93 -8.50
C THR A 177 6.03 -27.71 -9.39
N ALA A 178 6.20 -26.53 -8.81
CA ALA A 178 6.19 -25.30 -9.60
C ALA A 178 7.47 -25.21 -10.44
N ASN A 179 7.33 -24.82 -11.69
CA ASN A 179 8.46 -24.63 -12.58
C ASN A 179 9.22 -23.34 -12.25
N ARG A 180 10.48 -23.29 -12.66
CA ARG A 180 11.32 -22.10 -12.52
C ARG A 180 10.87 -21.02 -13.49
N ILE A 181 10.91 -19.77 -13.05
CA ILE A 181 10.72 -18.60 -13.90
C ILE A 181 11.85 -18.52 -14.92
N GLN A 182 11.51 -18.33 -16.19
CA GLN A 182 12.49 -18.16 -17.25
C GLN A 182 13.30 -16.89 -17.06
N SER A 183 14.62 -16.97 -17.26
CA SER A 183 15.48 -15.79 -17.28
C SER A 183 15.34 -15.00 -18.59
N GLY A 184 15.69 -13.71 -18.55
CA GLY A 184 15.72 -12.88 -19.75
C GLY A 184 16.61 -13.48 -20.86
N GLY A 185 17.73 -14.10 -20.49
CA GLY A 185 18.60 -14.81 -21.43
C GLY A 185 17.94 -16.02 -22.09
N GLN A 186 17.19 -16.84 -21.33
CA GLN A 186 16.42 -17.95 -21.90
C GLN A 186 15.33 -17.47 -22.87
N ILE A 187 14.64 -16.40 -22.52
CA ILE A 187 13.63 -15.76 -23.40
C ILE A 187 14.30 -15.23 -24.66
N PHE A 188 15.46 -14.58 -24.53
CA PHE A 188 16.23 -14.06 -25.66
C PHE A 188 16.62 -15.17 -26.65
N GLU A 189 17.12 -16.30 -26.14
CA GLU A 189 17.46 -17.44 -27.00
C GLU A 189 16.22 -18.07 -27.67
N THR A 190 15.11 -18.18 -26.95
CA THR A 190 13.82 -18.65 -27.51
C THR A 190 13.37 -17.76 -28.70
N LEU A 191 13.61 -16.45 -28.61
CA LEU A 191 13.18 -15.48 -29.60
C LEU A 191 14.26 -15.13 -30.64
N ARG A 192 15.43 -15.78 -30.63
CA ARG A 192 16.57 -15.42 -31.49
C ARG A 192 16.24 -15.42 -32.99
N GLY A 193 15.45 -16.40 -33.43
CA GLY A 193 15.00 -16.52 -34.84
C GLY A 193 13.63 -15.92 -35.13
N PHE A 194 13.03 -15.25 -34.15
CA PHE A 194 11.68 -14.73 -34.32
C PHE A 194 11.68 -13.49 -35.25
N ARG A 195 10.91 -13.55 -36.35
CA ARG A 195 10.74 -12.42 -37.26
C ARG A 195 9.50 -11.62 -36.88
N ASN A 196 9.68 -10.32 -36.73
CA ASN A 196 8.59 -9.39 -36.48
C ASN A 196 7.90 -8.97 -37.77
N ASP A 197 6.57 -9.05 -37.76
CA ASP A 197 5.73 -8.48 -38.80
C ASP A 197 5.12 -7.16 -38.33
N PHE A 198 5.67 -6.05 -38.78
CA PHE A 198 5.13 -4.73 -38.51
C PHE A 198 4.37 -4.15 -39.67
N GLY A 199 3.28 -3.43 -39.45
CA GLY A 199 2.66 -2.50 -40.39
C GLY A 199 1.62 -3.04 -41.36
N LYS A 200 1.40 -4.35 -41.46
CA LYS A 200 0.31 -4.87 -42.31
C LYS A 200 -0.78 -5.53 -41.48
N PRO A 201 -2.05 -5.09 -41.56
CA PRO A 201 -3.16 -5.85 -40.99
C PRO A 201 -3.21 -7.20 -41.73
N VAL A 202 -3.13 -8.29 -40.97
CA VAL A 202 -3.39 -9.63 -41.49
C VAL A 202 -4.83 -9.63 -42.03
N ASP A 203 -4.99 -9.73 -43.33
CA ASP A 203 -6.29 -9.70 -43.96
C ASP A 203 -7.06 -10.96 -43.55
N LYS A 204 -8.00 -10.84 -42.63
CA LYS A 204 -8.83 -11.95 -42.13
C LYS A 204 -9.72 -12.57 -43.22
N ARG A 205 -9.77 -11.99 -44.41
CA ARG A 205 -10.58 -12.49 -45.55
C ARG A 205 -9.91 -13.62 -46.33
N SER A 206 -8.61 -13.86 -46.16
CA SER A 206 -7.90 -14.91 -46.92
C SER A 206 -8.12 -16.33 -46.38
N LYS A 207 -8.82 -16.55 -45.30
CA LYS A 207 -9.12 -17.89 -44.76
C LYS A 207 -10.20 -18.68 -45.52
N ARG A 208 -10.73 -18.19 -46.65
CA ARG A 208 -11.82 -18.85 -47.39
C ARG A 208 -11.49 -19.38 -48.79
N LYS A 209 -10.23 -19.38 -49.23
CA LYS A 209 -9.85 -20.06 -50.48
C LYS A 209 -8.49 -20.72 -50.31
N ARG A 210 -8.49 -21.96 -49.89
CA ARG A 210 -7.36 -22.87 -50.00
C ARG A 210 -7.62 -23.90 -51.08
N THR A 211 -7.44 -23.47 -52.34
CA THR A 211 -7.15 -24.33 -53.46
C THR A 211 -6.16 -23.56 -54.34
N ASP A 212 -5.06 -24.24 -54.70
CA ASP A 212 -3.94 -23.82 -55.51
C ASP A 212 -2.94 -22.81 -54.86
N ILE A 213 -1.93 -23.35 -54.19
CA ILE A 213 -0.69 -22.65 -53.92
C ILE A 213 0.47 -23.60 -54.25
N THR A 214 1.32 -23.15 -55.18
CA THR A 214 2.60 -23.74 -55.55
C THR A 214 3.61 -23.68 -54.40
N GLU A 215 4.51 -24.66 -54.29
CA GLU A 215 5.36 -25.01 -53.16
C GLU A 215 6.45 -24.02 -52.72
N ASP A 216 6.48 -22.76 -53.08
CA ASP A 216 7.59 -21.83 -52.83
C ASP A 216 7.29 -20.63 -51.94
N GLU A 217 6.12 -20.51 -51.32
CA GLU A 217 5.87 -19.48 -50.27
C GLU A 217 5.51 -20.12 -48.94
N VAL A 218 6.53 -20.27 -48.07
CA VAL A 218 6.34 -20.62 -46.66
C VAL A 218 5.65 -19.45 -45.98
N PRO A 219 4.41 -19.60 -45.47
CA PRO A 219 3.74 -18.54 -44.69
C PRO A 219 4.50 -18.29 -43.41
N ALA A 220 4.75 -17.03 -43.08
CA ALA A 220 5.53 -16.59 -41.90
C ALA A 220 4.96 -16.94 -40.52
N HIS A 221 3.82 -17.62 -40.46
CA HIS A 221 3.25 -18.19 -39.22
C HIS A 221 2.53 -19.50 -39.53
N GLU A 222 3.24 -20.61 -39.49
CA GLU A 222 2.63 -21.89 -39.14
C GLU A 222 1.91 -21.74 -37.78
N GLU A 223 0.71 -22.32 -37.64
CA GLU A 223 0.02 -22.45 -36.38
C GLU A 223 0.96 -23.22 -35.44
N THR A 224 1.78 -22.50 -34.69
CA THR A 224 2.67 -23.11 -33.67
C THR A 224 1.78 -23.82 -32.70
N ASP A 225 2.10 -25.09 -32.39
CA ASP A 225 1.44 -25.90 -31.36
C ASP A 225 1.27 -25.07 -30.09
N GLU A 226 0.05 -25.07 -29.53
CA GLU A 226 -0.24 -24.37 -28.25
C GLU A 226 0.68 -24.76 -27.10
N ASN A 227 1.37 -25.89 -27.21
CA ASN A 227 2.36 -26.35 -26.25
C ASN A 227 3.80 -25.85 -26.56
N SER A 228 4.00 -25.18 -27.69
CA SER A 228 5.29 -24.59 -28.05
C SER A 228 5.59 -23.37 -27.19
N ASP A 229 6.87 -23.17 -26.86
CA ASP A 229 7.36 -21.96 -26.17
C ASP A 229 7.14 -20.69 -26.99
N LEU A 230 7.04 -20.81 -28.33
CA LEU A 230 6.77 -19.68 -29.23
C LEU A 230 5.30 -19.26 -29.29
N TRP A 231 4.36 -20.12 -28.92
CA TRP A 231 2.93 -19.86 -29.06
C TRP A 231 2.45 -18.58 -28.32
N ARG A 232 3.08 -18.27 -27.19
CA ARG A 232 2.71 -17.08 -26.38
C ARG A 232 3.24 -15.77 -26.95
N TRP A 233 4.26 -15.81 -27.83
CA TRP A 233 4.92 -14.63 -28.35
C TRP A 233 4.20 -14.10 -29.59
N LYS A 234 4.08 -12.78 -29.68
CA LYS A 234 3.51 -12.05 -30.83
C LYS A 234 4.59 -11.32 -31.61
N LYS A 235 5.70 -11.01 -30.94
CA LYS A 235 6.89 -10.36 -31.48
C LYS A 235 8.08 -10.61 -30.58
N ARG A 236 9.28 -10.41 -31.12
CA ARG A 236 10.48 -10.20 -30.32
C ARG A 236 10.50 -8.71 -29.96
N SER A 237 10.47 -8.38 -28.68
CA SER A 237 10.47 -6.99 -28.21
C SER A 237 11.73 -6.23 -28.60
N VAL A 238 11.61 -4.97 -29.02
CA VAL A 238 12.72 -4.08 -29.37
C VAL A 238 13.72 -3.86 -28.22
N PHE A 239 13.30 -4.02 -26.99
CA PHE A 239 14.18 -3.93 -25.82
C PHE A 239 15.31 -4.95 -25.86
N PHE A 240 15.18 -6.07 -26.56
CA PHE A 240 16.27 -7.03 -26.75
C PHE A 240 17.38 -6.54 -27.69
N ASP A 241 17.24 -5.36 -28.27
CA ASP A 241 18.32 -4.70 -29.02
C ASP A 241 19.26 -3.92 -28.08
N LEU A 242 18.86 -3.73 -26.80
CA LEU A 242 19.73 -3.24 -25.74
C LEU A 242 20.66 -4.38 -25.26
N PRO A 243 21.98 -4.19 -25.25
CA PRO A 243 22.96 -5.27 -24.98
C PRO A 243 22.77 -5.96 -23.64
N TYR A 244 22.28 -5.23 -22.66
CA TYR A 244 22.14 -5.64 -21.25
C TYR A 244 20.74 -6.20 -20.90
N TRP A 245 19.72 -5.97 -21.74
CA TRP A 245 18.31 -6.25 -21.37
C TRP A 245 18.05 -7.71 -20.99
N LYS A 246 18.67 -8.66 -21.71
CA LYS A 246 18.54 -10.09 -21.44
C LYS A 246 19.05 -10.50 -20.06
N ASP A 247 19.88 -9.67 -19.44
CA ASP A 247 20.53 -9.94 -18.16
C ASP A 247 19.78 -9.32 -17.00
N MET A 248 18.75 -8.48 -17.26
CA MET A 248 17.94 -7.89 -16.21
C MET A 248 17.07 -8.94 -15.52
N PRO A 249 17.04 -8.98 -14.16
CA PRO A 249 16.23 -9.95 -13.40
C PRO A 249 14.73 -9.74 -13.57
N VAL A 250 14.32 -8.50 -13.83
CA VAL A 250 12.94 -8.09 -14.10
C VAL A 250 12.96 -7.11 -15.27
N CYS A 251 12.63 -7.59 -16.47
CA CYS A 251 12.55 -6.71 -17.65
C CYS A 251 11.28 -5.85 -17.67
N HIS A 252 10.15 -6.46 -17.32
CA HIS A 252 8.84 -5.83 -17.31
C HIS A 252 8.16 -6.07 -15.97
N ASN A 253 7.96 -5.01 -15.19
CA ASN A 253 7.29 -5.10 -13.89
C ASN A 253 5.79 -5.33 -14.03
N ILE A 254 5.22 -6.12 -13.14
CA ILE A 254 3.78 -6.21 -12.94
C ILE A 254 3.34 -5.01 -12.09
N ASP A 255 2.40 -4.24 -12.61
CA ASP A 255 1.86 -3.11 -11.84
C ASP A 255 0.96 -3.59 -10.70
N VAL A 256 1.43 -3.38 -9.48
CA VAL A 256 0.72 -3.79 -8.27
C VAL A 256 -0.61 -3.05 -8.12
N MET A 257 -0.67 -1.77 -8.51
CA MET A 257 -1.88 -0.95 -8.40
C MET A 257 -3.07 -1.57 -9.15
N HIS A 258 -2.86 -2.00 -10.40
CA HIS A 258 -3.93 -2.61 -11.20
C HIS A 258 -4.29 -4.02 -10.72
N VAL A 259 -3.31 -4.81 -10.28
CA VAL A 259 -3.57 -6.13 -9.69
C VAL A 259 -4.43 -5.97 -8.43
N GLU A 260 -4.03 -5.12 -7.52
CA GLU A 260 -4.73 -4.85 -6.27
C GLU A 260 -6.17 -4.35 -6.49
N LYS A 261 -6.35 -3.39 -7.39
CA LYS A 261 -7.66 -2.87 -7.79
C LYS A 261 -8.59 -3.97 -8.32
N ASN A 262 -8.09 -4.80 -9.27
CA ASN A 262 -8.90 -5.83 -9.89
C ASN A 262 -9.24 -6.97 -8.92
N VAL A 263 -8.31 -7.35 -8.06
CA VAL A 263 -8.53 -8.33 -7.00
C VAL A 263 -9.58 -7.82 -6.00
N CYS A 264 -9.44 -6.57 -5.55
CA CYS A 264 -10.37 -5.93 -4.62
C CYS A 264 -11.80 -5.85 -5.22
N ASP A 265 -11.94 -5.38 -6.47
CA ASP A 265 -13.24 -5.25 -7.15
C ASP A 265 -13.92 -6.62 -7.35
N ALA A 266 -13.16 -7.64 -7.74
CA ALA A 266 -13.67 -8.99 -7.93
C ALA A 266 -14.12 -9.65 -6.62
N LEU A 267 -13.36 -9.49 -5.53
CA LEU A 267 -13.74 -9.97 -4.18
C LEU A 267 -15.01 -9.29 -3.69
N LEU A 268 -14.99 -7.94 -3.71
CA LEU A 268 -16.10 -7.13 -3.25
C LEU A 268 -17.39 -7.47 -4.02
N SER A 269 -17.30 -7.58 -5.34
CA SER A 269 -18.43 -7.93 -6.21
C SER A 269 -18.97 -9.33 -5.92
N SER A 270 -18.09 -10.29 -5.63
CA SER A 270 -18.48 -11.67 -5.32
C SER A 270 -19.13 -11.78 -3.94
N MET A 271 -18.59 -11.09 -2.93
CA MET A 271 -19.15 -11.08 -1.57
C MET A 271 -20.49 -10.34 -1.49
N MET A 272 -20.60 -9.21 -2.19
CA MET A 272 -21.85 -8.45 -2.31
C MET A 272 -22.84 -9.13 -3.26
N HIS A 273 -22.44 -10.12 -4.03
CA HIS A 273 -23.23 -10.79 -5.05
C HIS A 273 -23.99 -9.81 -5.94
N ASN A 274 -23.26 -8.85 -6.52
CA ASN A 274 -23.81 -7.83 -7.44
C ASN A 274 -23.69 -8.30 -8.90
N CYS A 275 -24.10 -7.46 -9.85
CA CYS A 275 -24.09 -7.77 -11.30
C CYS A 275 -22.69 -8.04 -11.88
N LYS A 276 -21.62 -7.62 -11.21
CA LYS A 276 -20.21 -7.90 -11.59
C LYS A 276 -19.66 -9.16 -10.91
N SER A 277 -20.46 -9.84 -10.07
CA SER A 277 -20.03 -11.04 -9.35
C SER A 277 -19.46 -12.07 -10.32
N LYS A 278 -18.38 -12.70 -9.91
CA LYS A 278 -17.80 -13.86 -10.61
C LYS A 278 -18.55 -15.17 -10.29
N ASP A 279 -19.55 -15.11 -9.42
CA ASP A 279 -20.35 -16.23 -8.97
C ASP A 279 -21.79 -16.11 -9.47
N GLY A 280 -22.03 -16.57 -10.67
CA GLY A 280 -23.34 -16.64 -11.31
C GLY A 280 -23.69 -18.03 -11.79
N VAL A 281 -24.81 -18.20 -12.49
CA VAL A 281 -25.29 -19.50 -12.99
C VAL A 281 -24.20 -20.27 -13.74
N ASN A 282 -23.46 -19.63 -14.65
CA ASN A 282 -22.39 -20.28 -15.39
C ASN A 282 -21.25 -20.78 -14.50
N ALA A 283 -20.88 -19.99 -13.48
CA ALA A 283 -19.85 -20.39 -12.52
C ALA A 283 -20.26 -21.61 -11.70
N ARG A 284 -21.57 -21.72 -11.36
CA ARG A 284 -22.11 -22.87 -10.63
C ARG A 284 -22.24 -24.12 -11.54
N LYS A 285 -22.57 -23.94 -12.83
CA LYS A 285 -22.50 -25.01 -13.84
C LYS A 285 -21.06 -25.53 -14.04
N ASP A 286 -20.05 -24.64 -13.95
CA ASP A 286 -18.64 -25.04 -14.01
C ASP A 286 -18.24 -25.87 -12.75
N LEU A 287 -18.78 -25.56 -11.55
CA LEU A 287 -18.57 -26.39 -10.35
C LEU A 287 -19.15 -27.81 -10.53
N GLU A 288 -20.32 -27.90 -11.15
CA GLU A 288 -20.97 -29.18 -11.45
C GLU A 288 -20.16 -30.00 -12.48
N ASP A 289 -19.71 -29.37 -13.58
CA ASP A 289 -18.83 -29.98 -14.59
C ASP A 289 -17.48 -30.44 -13.99
N MET A 290 -16.98 -29.74 -12.99
CA MET A 290 -15.77 -30.10 -12.24
C MET A 290 -16.01 -31.18 -11.18
N GLY A 291 -17.26 -31.47 -10.82
CA GLY A 291 -17.62 -32.44 -9.78
C GLY A 291 -17.21 -32.05 -8.36
N ILE A 292 -17.09 -30.75 -8.08
CA ILE A 292 -16.67 -30.21 -6.78
C ILE A 292 -17.76 -29.36 -6.13
N ARG A 293 -17.77 -29.29 -4.79
CA ARG A 293 -18.68 -28.44 -3.99
C ARG A 293 -20.14 -28.68 -4.36
N LYS A 294 -20.61 -29.92 -4.25
CA LYS A 294 -21.96 -30.35 -4.63
C LYS A 294 -23.06 -29.48 -4.00
N ASN A 295 -22.86 -29.06 -2.76
CA ASN A 295 -23.79 -28.20 -2.03
C ASN A 295 -23.99 -26.80 -2.64
N LEU A 296 -23.13 -26.41 -3.57
CA LEU A 296 -23.25 -25.15 -4.32
C LEU A 296 -23.78 -25.32 -5.73
N HIS A 297 -24.09 -26.53 -6.17
CA HIS A 297 -24.68 -26.77 -7.49
C HIS A 297 -26.04 -26.08 -7.62
N ILE A 298 -26.41 -25.77 -8.84
CA ILE A 298 -27.68 -25.11 -9.12
C ILE A 298 -28.85 -26.06 -8.85
N GLU A 299 -29.95 -25.50 -8.39
CA GLU A 299 -31.22 -26.21 -8.26
C GLU A 299 -32.26 -25.59 -9.17
N VAL A 300 -32.96 -26.40 -9.95
CA VAL A 300 -34.09 -25.94 -10.76
C VAL A 300 -35.35 -25.92 -9.92
N ARG A 301 -35.88 -24.73 -9.65
CA ARG A 301 -37.14 -24.53 -8.90
C ARG A 301 -38.21 -23.91 -9.81
N GLY A 302 -38.97 -24.81 -10.44
CA GLY A 302 -39.97 -24.41 -11.43
C GLY A 302 -39.33 -23.82 -12.70
N LYS A 303 -39.65 -22.54 -13.01
CA LYS A 303 -39.07 -21.79 -14.17
C LYS A 303 -37.85 -20.97 -13.79
N ARG A 304 -37.35 -21.08 -12.57
CA ARG A 304 -36.23 -20.28 -12.07
C ARG A 304 -35.10 -21.18 -11.61
N THR A 305 -33.86 -20.67 -11.72
CA THR A 305 -32.67 -21.34 -11.23
C THR A 305 -32.32 -20.77 -9.85
N TYR A 306 -32.23 -21.67 -8.86
CA TYR A 306 -31.82 -21.33 -7.50
C TYR A 306 -30.33 -21.52 -7.32
N LEU A 307 -29.65 -20.51 -6.79
CA LEU A 307 -28.25 -20.55 -6.41
C LEU A 307 -28.16 -20.67 -4.87
N PRO A 308 -27.66 -21.78 -4.33
CA PRO A 308 -27.40 -21.91 -2.90
C PRO A 308 -26.41 -20.86 -2.38
N PRO A 309 -26.59 -20.36 -1.13
CA PRO A 309 -25.74 -19.28 -0.60
C PRO A 309 -24.33 -19.78 -0.30
N ALA A 310 -23.34 -19.16 -0.90
CA ALA A 310 -21.94 -19.52 -0.69
C ALA A 310 -21.39 -18.94 0.63
N ALA A 311 -20.40 -19.62 1.21
CA ALA A 311 -19.76 -19.23 2.47
C ALA A 311 -19.14 -17.82 2.44
N TYR A 312 -18.76 -17.32 1.26
CA TYR A 312 -18.20 -15.97 1.06
C TYR A 312 -19.26 -14.91 0.73
N TRP A 313 -20.56 -15.25 0.65
CA TRP A 313 -21.59 -14.24 0.45
C TRP A 313 -21.94 -13.54 1.77
N LEU A 314 -22.06 -12.24 1.72
CA LEU A 314 -22.64 -11.48 2.82
C LEU A 314 -24.18 -11.63 2.80
N SER A 315 -24.78 -11.92 3.96
CA SER A 315 -26.24 -11.90 4.12
C SER A 315 -26.79 -10.47 3.92
N LYS A 316 -28.10 -10.29 3.84
CA LYS A 316 -28.71 -8.96 3.68
C LYS A 316 -28.33 -8.01 4.82
N ASP A 317 -28.30 -8.50 6.05
CA ASP A 317 -27.95 -7.72 7.22
C ASP A 317 -26.44 -7.43 7.28
N GLU A 318 -25.61 -8.39 6.91
CA GLU A 318 -24.18 -8.18 6.81
C GLU A 318 -23.79 -7.18 5.72
N LYS A 319 -24.46 -7.20 4.55
CA LYS A 319 -24.29 -6.19 3.51
C LYS A 319 -24.60 -4.79 4.02
N ARG A 320 -25.73 -4.65 4.76
CA ARG A 320 -26.09 -3.37 5.37
C ARG A 320 -25.06 -2.92 6.40
N ARG A 321 -24.62 -3.81 7.31
CA ARG A 321 -23.56 -3.50 8.30
C ARG A 321 -22.24 -3.15 7.64
N PHE A 322 -21.83 -3.90 6.64
CA PHE A 322 -20.61 -3.63 5.87
C PHE A 322 -20.66 -2.26 5.20
N CYS A 323 -21.74 -1.96 4.48
CA CYS A 323 -21.95 -0.64 3.87
C CYS A 323 -22.03 0.48 4.90
N MET A 324 -22.68 0.27 6.04
CA MET A 324 -22.75 1.26 7.13
C MET A 324 -21.35 1.59 7.68
N ARG A 325 -20.52 0.60 7.95
CA ARG A 325 -19.14 0.79 8.41
C ARG A 325 -18.33 1.63 7.43
N LEU A 326 -18.39 1.31 6.13
CA LEU A 326 -17.70 2.05 5.09
C LEU A 326 -18.25 3.48 4.89
N SER A 327 -19.57 3.69 4.98
CA SER A 327 -20.19 5.02 4.84
C SER A 327 -19.81 5.96 5.98
N LYS A 328 -19.53 5.42 7.17
CA LYS A 328 -19.09 6.15 8.36
C LYS A 328 -17.59 6.33 8.45
N PHE A 329 -16.86 5.70 7.56
CA PHE A 329 -15.41 5.79 7.56
C PHE A 329 -14.92 7.23 7.37
N ARG A 330 -14.02 7.67 8.23
CA ARG A 330 -13.37 8.97 8.19
C ARG A 330 -11.89 8.79 8.46
N GLY A 331 -11.09 8.83 7.41
CA GLY A 331 -9.63 8.80 7.52
C GLY A 331 -9.05 10.19 7.82
N PRO A 332 -7.76 10.27 8.10
CA PRO A 332 -7.04 11.53 8.20
C PRO A 332 -6.94 12.27 6.86
N ASP A 333 -6.58 13.56 6.91
CA ASP A 333 -6.49 14.43 5.72
C ASP A 333 -5.53 13.84 4.67
N GLY A 334 -6.01 13.68 3.43
CA GLY A 334 -5.24 13.13 2.32
C GLY A 334 -5.05 11.61 2.32
N TYR A 335 -5.60 10.88 3.28
CA TYR A 335 -5.53 9.42 3.32
C TYR A 335 -6.56 8.77 2.40
N CYS A 336 -7.83 9.00 2.66
CA CYS A 336 -8.91 8.55 1.80
C CYS A 336 -10.13 9.45 1.98
N ALA A 337 -10.52 10.14 0.94
CA ALA A 337 -11.59 11.13 1.04
C ALA A 337 -12.95 10.63 0.50
N ASN A 338 -12.99 9.53 -0.29
CA ASN A 338 -14.14 9.28 -1.14
C ASN A 338 -14.90 7.96 -0.88
N ILE A 339 -14.33 6.99 -0.17
CA ILE A 339 -14.99 5.68 0.04
C ILE A 339 -16.39 5.86 0.65
N ALA A 340 -16.51 6.69 1.67
CA ALA A 340 -17.82 6.95 2.32
C ALA A 340 -18.88 7.52 1.37
N ASN A 341 -18.47 8.27 0.34
CA ASN A 341 -19.39 8.83 -0.64
C ASN A 341 -19.76 7.84 -1.75
N CYS A 342 -19.00 6.75 -1.90
CA CYS A 342 -19.26 5.70 -2.87
C CYS A 342 -20.22 4.62 -2.35
N VAL A 343 -20.67 4.72 -1.10
CA VAL A 343 -21.43 3.65 -0.44
C VAL A 343 -22.82 4.16 -0.06
N THR A 344 -23.84 3.36 -0.42
CA THR A 344 -25.24 3.54 0.02
C THR A 344 -25.59 2.40 0.98
N VAL A 345 -26.28 2.70 2.06
CA VAL A 345 -26.63 1.72 3.11
C VAL A 345 -27.97 1.05 2.82
N ASP A 346 -28.92 1.81 2.27
CA ASP A 346 -30.24 1.32 1.92
C ASP A 346 -30.66 1.86 0.54
N PRO A 347 -30.70 1.03 -0.51
CA PRO A 347 -30.22 -0.37 -0.52
C PRO A 347 -28.69 -0.44 -0.35
N PRO A 348 -28.13 -1.55 0.19
CA PRO A 348 -26.69 -1.70 0.40
C PRO A 348 -25.95 -1.88 -0.94
N VAL A 349 -25.38 -0.79 -1.42
CA VAL A 349 -24.69 -0.73 -2.72
C VAL A 349 -23.35 0.00 -2.57
N ILE A 350 -22.34 -0.53 -3.24
CA ILE A 350 -21.06 0.14 -3.40
C ILE A 350 -20.93 0.57 -4.86
N GLY A 351 -20.81 1.87 -5.05
CA GLY A 351 -20.67 2.50 -6.36
C GLY A 351 -19.25 2.40 -6.93
N SER A 352 -19.00 3.20 -7.94
CA SER A 352 -17.69 3.23 -8.61
C SER A 352 -16.64 3.89 -7.71
N MET A 353 -15.59 3.16 -7.38
CA MET A 353 -14.42 3.61 -6.64
C MET A 353 -13.24 3.86 -7.58
N LYS A 354 -12.34 4.77 -7.21
CA LYS A 354 -11.07 4.99 -7.90
C LYS A 354 -10.03 3.96 -7.49
N SER A 355 -8.94 3.82 -8.25
CA SER A 355 -7.84 2.90 -7.93
C SER A 355 -7.31 3.10 -6.50
N HIS A 356 -7.13 4.36 -6.08
CA HIS A 356 -6.68 4.67 -4.72
C HIS A 356 -7.70 4.29 -3.64
N ASP A 357 -9.00 4.36 -3.90
CA ASP A 357 -10.03 3.92 -2.95
C ASP A 357 -9.99 2.40 -2.76
N HIS A 358 -9.74 1.63 -3.84
CA HIS A 358 -9.54 0.17 -3.76
C HIS A 358 -8.27 -0.18 -2.96
N HIS A 359 -7.18 0.57 -3.19
CA HIS A 359 -5.93 0.41 -2.46
C HIS A 359 -6.13 0.58 -0.94
N VAL A 360 -6.76 1.68 -0.52
CA VAL A 360 -7.06 1.90 0.90
C VAL A 360 -8.02 0.86 1.44
N LEU A 361 -9.03 0.48 0.65
CA LEU A 361 -10.00 -0.52 1.06
C LEU A 361 -9.33 -1.87 1.35
N ILE A 362 -8.62 -2.43 0.38
CA ILE A 362 -8.06 -3.78 0.51
C ILE A 362 -6.93 -3.83 1.56
N GLN A 363 -6.09 -2.83 1.64
CA GLN A 363 -4.97 -2.84 2.57
C GLN A 363 -5.37 -2.59 4.02
N ASN A 364 -6.42 -1.81 4.27
CA ASN A 364 -6.68 -1.33 5.61
C ASN A 364 -8.14 -1.51 6.06
N LEU A 365 -9.12 -1.20 5.22
CA LEU A 365 -10.52 -1.10 5.66
C LEU A 365 -11.28 -2.41 5.56
N PHE A 366 -10.96 -3.24 4.59
CA PHE A 366 -11.66 -4.48 4.33
C PHE A 366 -11.68 -5.41 5.56
N PRO A 367 -10.53 -5.70 6.21
CA PRO A 367 -10.50 -6.51 7.42
C PRO A 367 -11.35 -5.94 8.55
N VAL A 368 -11.29 -4.62 8.76
CA VAL A 368 -12.05 -3.93 9.80
C VAL A 368 -13.55 -3.96 9.48
N ALA A 369 -13.94 -3.70 8.23
CA ALA A 369 -15.33 -3.70 7.82
C ALA A 369 -15.95 -5.10 7.85
N LEU A 370 -15.15 -6.17 7.67
CA LEU A 370 -15.58 -7.57 7.72
C LEU A 370 -15.57 -8.18 9.13
N ARG A 371 -15.04 -7.48 10.13
CA ARG A 371 -14.96 -8.03 11.47
C ARG A 371 -16.34 -8.46 11.98
N GLY A 372 -16.45 -9.72 12.46
CA GLY A 372 -17.73 -10.31 12.91
C GLY A 372 -18.77 -10.53 11.80
N LEU A 373 -18.36 -10.38 10.52
CA LEU A 373 -19.16 -10.77 9.35
C LEU A 373 -18.49 -11.97 8.69
N LEU A 374 -19.23 -12.71 7.92
CA LEU A 374 -18.80 -13.94 7.27
C LEU A 374 -18.36 -15.07 8.24
N PRO A 375 -18.48 -16.31 7.82
CA PRO A 375 -17.84 -17.45 8.47
C PRO A 375 -16.32 -17.29 8.55
N ASN A 376 -15.71 -17.91 9.55
CA ASN A 376 -14.28 -17.74 9.85
C ASN A 376 -13.37 -18.02 8.64
N GLY A 377 -13.57 -19.16 7.95
CA GLY A 377 -12.71 -19.57 6.84
C GLY A 377 -12.57 -18.55 5.72
N PRO A 378 -13.66 -18.14 5.04
CA PRO A 378 -13.60 -17.08 4.02
C PRO A 378 -13.06 -15.75 4.54
N ARG A 379 -13.42 -15.37 5.79
CA ARG A 379 -12.94 -14.14 6.42
C ARG A 379 -11.42 -14.15 6.60
N VAL A 380 -10.85 -15.25 7.10
CA VAL A 380 -9.39 -15.43 7.26
C VAL A 380 -8.69 -15.38 5.91
N ALA A 381 -9.21 -16.06 4.89
CA ALA A 381 -8.62 -16.05 3.55
C ALA A 381 -8.55 -14.62 2.97
N VAL A 382 -9.62 -13.83 3.12
CA VAL A 382 -9.66 -12.43 2.67
C VAL A 382 -8.71 -11.56 3.50
N ASN A 383 -8.71 -11.70 4.82
CA ASN A 383 -7.83 -10.92 5.71
C ASN A 383 -6.36 -11.18 5.42
N ARG A 384 -5.96 -12.43 5.17
CA ARG A 384 -4.58 -12.77 4.77
C ARG A 384 -4.20 -12.13 3.45
N LEU A 385 -5.10 -12.10 2.47
CA LEU A 385 -4.85 -11.44 1.19
C LEU A 385 -4.71 -9.91 1.37
N CYS A 386 -5.54 -9.32 2.21
CA CYS A 386 -5.44 -7.90 2.57
C CYS A 386 -4.11 -7.57 3.25
N ASN A 387 -3.69 -8.39 4.21
CA ASN A 387 -2.41 -8.26 4.90
C ASN A 387 -1.22 -8.40 3.92
N TYR A 388 -1.31 -9.33 2.96
CA TYR A 388 -0.31 -9.46 1.90
C TYR A 388 -0.10 -8.14 1.15
N PHE A 389 -1.17 -7.51 0.64
CA PHE A 389 -1.04 -6.24 -0.08
C PHE A 389 -0.56 -5.11 0.82
N ASN A 390 -1.02 -5.07 2.07
CA ASN A 390 -0.56 -4.07 3.04
C ASN A 390 0.96 -4.16 3.26
N ARG A 391 1.49 -5.35 3.52
CA ARG A 391 2.94 -5.58 3.75
C ARG A 391 3.76 -5.37 2.48
N LEU A 392 3.26 -5.78 1.32
CA LEU A 392 3.93 -5.61 0.02
C LEU A 392 4.13 -4.13 -0.34
N CYS A 393 3.16 -3.28 -0.03
CA CYS A 393 3.13 -1.87 -0.42
C CYS A 393 3.72 -0.92 0.63
N GLN A 394 4.45 -1.44 1.62
CA GLN A 394 5.14 -0.61 2.61
C GLN A 394 6.21 0.27 1.93
N HIS A 395 6.45 1.47 2.48
CA HIS A 395 7.46 2.38 1.97
C HIS A 395 8.88 1.91 2.25
N VAL A 396 9.09 1.24 3.37
CA VAL A 396 10.33 0.54 3.72
C VAL A 396 10.04 -0.95 3.77
N ILE A 397 10.83 -1.73 3.07
CA ILE A 397 10.62 -3.17 2.95
C ILE A 397 11.88 -3.90 3.41
N ASP A 398 11.68 -4.88 4.26
CA ASP A 398 12.71 -5.82 4.66
C ASP A 398 12.79 -6.97 3.63
N PRO A 399 13.94 -7.19 2.96
CA PRO A 399 14.10 -8.28 2.00
C PRO A 399 13.81 -9.68 2.56
N GLU A 400 14.17 -9.94 3.81
CA GLU A 400 13.93 -11.24 4.47
C GLU A 400 12.42 -11.47 4.69
N LYS A 401 11.70 -10.43 5.09
CA LYS A 401 10.23 -10.51 5.23
C LYS A 401 9.52 -10.73 3.88
N LEU A 402 10.10 -10.30 2.76
CA LEU A 402 9.55 -10.60 1.44
C LEU A 402 9.64 -12.08 1.08
N ILE A 403 10.69 -12.79 1.51
CA ILE A 403 10.82 -14.24 1.29
C ILE A 403 9.69 -14.98 2.01
N THR A 404 9.40 -14.59 3.24
CA THR A 404 8.26 -15.13 4.00
C THR A 404 6.94 -14.80 3.29
N LEU A 405 6.79 -13.57 2.81
CA LEU A 405 5.61 -13.11 2.11
C LEU A 405 5.37 -13.87 0.77
N GLU A 406 6.43 -14.27 0.06
CA GLU A 406 6.37 -15.13 -1.12
C GLU A 406 5.74 -16.51 -0.80
N ALA A 407 6.02 -17.07 0.38
CA ALA A 407 5.44 -18.33 0.81
C ALA A 407 3.98 -18.16 1.30
N GLU A 408 3.73 -17.15 2.12
CA GLU A 408 2.43 -16.87 2.72
C GLU A 408 1.33 -16.60 1.67
N ILE A 409 1.67 -15.91 0.56
CA ILE A 409 0.69 -15.65 -0.50
C ILE A 409 0.23 -16.94 -1.18
N VAL A 410 1.10 -17.93 -1.32
CA VAL A 410 0.75 -19.21 -1.92
C VAL A 410 -0.28 -19.95 -1.06
N GLU A 411 -0.06 -20.00 0.26
CA GLU A 411 -1.04 -20.57 1.20
C GLU A 411 -2.35 -19.81 1.18
N THR A 412 -2.28 -18.48 1.15
CA THR A 412 -3.45 -17.60 1.08
C THR A 412 -4.28 -17.88 -0.17
N LEU A 413 -3.65 -18.03 -1.33
CA LEU A 413 -4.35 -18.36 -2.57
C LEU A 413 -4.92 -19.79 -2.54
N CYS A 414 -4.27 -20.74 -1.87
CA CYS A 414 -4.85 -22.07 -1.63
C CYS A 414 -6.10 -22.00 -0.75
N LEU A 415 -6.09 -21.18 0.31
CA LEU A 415 -7.28 -20.92 1.11
C LEU A 415 -8.39 -20.24 0.28
N MET A 416 -8.02 -19.30 -0.58
CA MET A 416 -8.98 -18.69 -1.50
C MET A 416 -9.57 -19.74 -2.46
N GLU A 417 -8.75 -20.63 -3.02
CA GLU A 417 -9.23 -21.75 -3.88
C GLU A 417 -10.19 -22.67 -3.15
N ARG A 418 -10.04 -22.84 -1.84
CA ARG A 418 -10.95 -23.66 -1.02
C ARG A 418 -12.36 -23.09 -0.93
N TYR A 419 -12.47 -21.77 -0.75
CA TYR A 419 -13.75 -21.13 -0.44
C TYR A 419 -14.42 -20.48 -1.65
N PHE A 420 -13.65 -19.83 -2.52
CA PHE A 420 -14.18 -19.03 -3.63
C PHE A 420 -14.34 -19.84 -4.92
N PRO A 421 -15.26 -19.45 -5.82
CA PRO A 421 -15.52 -20.21 -7.04
C PRO A 421 -14.32 -20.18 -7.99
N PRO A 422 -14.08 -21.24 -8.78
CA PRO A 422 -13.03 -21.26 -9.80
C PRO A 422 -13.03 -20.03 -10.72
N SER A 423 -14.21 -19.54 -11.04
CA SER A 423 -14.41 -18.37 -11.89
C SER A 423 -13.83 -17.07 -11.35
N LEU A 424 -13.46 -17.00 -10.04
CA LEU A 424 -12.78 -15.85 -9.45
C LEU A 424 -11.31 -15.77 -9.90
N PHE A 425 -10.65 -16.92 -10.12
CA PHE A 425 -9.20 -17.03 -10.32
C PHE A 425 -8.79 -16.68 -11.75
N ASP A 426 -9.08 -15.47 -12.18
CA ASP A 426 -8.50 -14.91 -13.41
C ASP A 426 -7.01 -14.59 -13.23
N ILE A 427 -6.36 -14.04 -14.25
CA ILE A 427 -4.92 -13.78 -14.21
C ILE A 427 -4.51 -12.85 -13.06
N MET A 428 -5.40 -11.93 -12.64
CA MET A 428 -5.12 -11.00 -11.56
C MET A 428 -4.98 -11.68 -10.19
N PHE A 429 -5.67 -12.83 -9.98
CA PHE A 429 -5.49 -13.65 -8.80
C PHE A 429 -4.26 -14.57 -8.86
N HIS A 430 -3.69 -14.77 -10.04
CA HIS A 430 -2.44 -15.50 -10.20
C HIS A 430 -1.21 -14.61 -9.98
N LEU A 431 -1.24 -13.37 -10.45
CA LEU A 431 -0.08 -12.48 -10.43
C LEU A 431 0.51 -12.21 -9.02
N PRO A 432 -0.27 -12.17 -7.92
CA PRO A 432 0.27 -12.00 -6.58
C PRO A 432 1.41 -12.94 -6.21
N VAL A 433 1.49 -14.16 -6.77
CA VAL A 433 2.60 -15.09 -6.50
C VAL A 433 3.96 -14.58 -6.96
N HIS A 434 3.99 -13.56 -7.84
CA HIS A 434 5.22 -12.98 -8.40
C HIS A 434 5.61 -11.65 -7.76
N LEU A 435 4.63 -10.90 -7.19
CA LEU A 435 4.82 -9.51 -6.79
C LEU A 435 5.84 -9.35 -5.66
N ALA A 436 5.85 -10.24 -4.66
CA ALA A 436 6.81 -10.16 -3.56
C ALA A 436 8.24 -10.43 -4.05
N ARG A 437 8.43 -11.40 -4.97
CA ARG A 437 9.70 -11.61 -5.64
C ARG A 437 10.15 -10.40 -6.46
N GLU A 438 9.26 -9.78 -7.23
CA GLU A 438 9.58 -8.56 -7.98
C GLU A 438 9.93 -7.40 -7.04
N ALA A 439 9.29 -7.28 -5.87
CA ALA A 439 9.64 -6.28 -4.87
C ALA A 439 11.05 -6.51 -4.29
N ARG A 440 11.43 -7.76 -4.05
CA ARG A 440 12.77 -8.11 -3.62
C ARG A 440 13.84 -7.80 -4.68
N LEU A 441 13.52 -8.01 -5.95
CA LEU A 441 14.41 -7.72 -7.09
C LEU A 441 14.52 -6.24 -7.41
N GLY A 442 13.41 -5.50 -7.41
CA GLY A 442 13.33 -4.12 -7.89
C GLY A 442 13.15 -3.05 -6.80
N GLY A 443 13.07 -3.44 -5.52
CA GLY A 443 12.84 -2.49 -4.42
C GLY A 443 11.36 -2.16 -4.18
N PRO A 444 11.08 -1.13 -3.39
CA PRO A 444 9.72 -0.80 -2.96
C PRO A 444 8.75 -0.54 -4.12
N VAL A 445 7.54 -1.02 -3.97
CA VAL A 445 6.50 -0.99 -5.02
C VAL A 445 6.19 0.41 -5.51
N HIS A 446 6.19 1.41 -4.63
CA HIS A 446 5.81 2.77 -4.98
C HIS A 446 6.74 3.48 -5.99
N PHE A 447 7.92 2.94 -6.25
CA PHE A 447 8.80 3.37 -7.36
C PHE A 447 8.53 2.63 -8.68
N ARG A 448 7.66 1.62 -8.67
CA ARG A 448 7.43 0.71 -9.80
C ARG A 448 5.94 0.48 -10.11
N TRP A 449 5.04 1.36 -9.67
CA TRP A 449 3.61 1.30 -9.95
C TRP A 449 3.12 2.46 -10.81
N MET A 450 1.92 2.36 -11.35
CA MET A 450 1.39 3.31 -12.33
C MET A 450 0.86 4.62 -11.73
N TYR A 451 0.65 4.76 -10.41
CA TYR A 451 0.07 5.98 -9.82
C TYR A 451 0.75 7.31 -10.21
N PRO A 452 2.09 7.46 -10.15
CA PRO A 452 2.74 8.71 -10.57
C PRO A 452 2.53 9.01 -12.04
N PHE A 453 2.62 7.97 -12.87
CA PHE A 453 2.49 8.10 -14.33
C PHE A 453 1.06 8.44 -14.76
N GLU A 454 0.03 7.80 -14.17
CA GLU A 454 -1.37 8.17 -14.42
C GLU A 454 -1.66 9.62 -14.01
N ARG A 455 -1.10 10.08 -12.89
CA ARG A 455 -1.21 11.49 -12.48
C ARG A 455 -0.53 12.41 -13.47
N TYR A 456 0.64 12.03 -13.97
CA TYR A 456 1.36 12.81 -14.97
C TYR A 456 0.63 12.84 -16.32
N MET A 457 0.09 11.72 -16.75
CA MET A 457 -0.77 11.64 -17.95
C MET A 457 -1.99 12.56 -17.83
N LYS A 458 -2.54 12.72 -16.63
CA LYS A 458 -3.61 13.70 -16.37
C LYS A 458 -3.12 15.14 -16.59
N THR A 459 -1.87 15.45 -16.25
CA THR A 459 -1.25 16.77 -16.53
C THR A 459 -1.11 16.97 -18.02
N LEU A 460 -0.58 15.98 -18.76
CA LEU A 460 -0.49 16.04 -20.22
C LEU A 460 -1.85 16.26 -20.86
N LYS A 461 -2.88 15.59 -20.37
CA LYS A 461 -4.25 15.76 -20.84
C LYS A 461 -4.77 17.19 -20.62
N ALA A 462 -4.36 17.87 -19.55
CA ALA A 462 -4.77 19.26 -19.27
C ALA A 462 -4.19 20.26 -20.26
N TYR A 463 -3.11 19.94 -20.98
CA TYR A 463 -2.54 20.77 -22.03
C TYR A 463 -3.39 20.78 -23.32
N VAL A 464 -4.26 19.81 -23.53
CA VAL A 464 -5.07 19.70 -24.74
C VAL A 464 -6.12 20.81 -24.79
N LYS A 465 -5.89 21.81 -25.63
CA LYS A 465 -6.80 22.92 -25.92
C LYS A 465 -7.39 22.79 -27.32
N ASN A 466 -6.63 22.30 -28.28
CA ASN A 466 -7.08 22.02 -29.64
C ASN A 466 -7.35 20.52 -29.82
N PHE A 467 -8.63 20.14 -29.86
CA PHE A 467 -9.05 18.75 -30.03
C PHE A 467 -8.73 18.12 -31.40
N ALA A 468 -8.41 18.93 -32.40
CA ALA A 468 -7.98 18.43 -33.70
C ALA A 468 -6.51 17.96 -33.71
N ARG A 469 -5.69 18.43 -32.76
CA ARG A 469 -4.25 18.12 -32.65
C ARG A 469 -3.86 17.95 -31.19
N PRO A 470 -4.39 16.91 -30.49
CA PRO A 470 -4.19 16.76 -29.06
C PRO A 470 -2.72 16.51 -28.70
N GLU A 471 -2.00 15.70 -29.48
CA GLU A 471 -0.61 15.36 -29.24
C GLU A 471 0.31 16.58 -29.38
N ALA A 472 0.06 17.44 -30.40
CA ALA A 472 0.81 18.68 -30.55
C ALA A 472 0.63 19.61 -29.34
N CYS A 473 -0.60 19.71 -28.82
CA CYS A 473 -0.85 20.48 -27.59
C CYS A 473 -0.10 19.91 -26.37
N MET A 474 -0.02 18.57 -26.25
CA MET A 474 0.73 17.94 -25.16
C MET A 474 2.23 18.21 -25.28
N ALA A 475 2.80 18.04 -26.49
CA ALA A 475 4.21 18.27 -26.74
C ALA A 475 4.60 19.72 -26.47
N GLU A 476 3.85 20.69 -27.01
CA GLU A 476 4.09 22.11 -26.77
C GLU A 476 3.94 22.50 -25.29
N GLY A 477 2.90 21.98 -24.64
CA GLY A 477 2.69 22.22 -23.19
C GLY A 477 3.80 21.63 -22.33
N TYR A 478 4.31 20.46 -22.68
CA TYR A 478 5.46 19.83 -22.02
C TYR A 478 6.73 20.66 -22.21
N LEU A 479 7.08 21.02 -23.45
CA LEU A 479 8.28 21.81 -23.76
C LEU A 479 8.25 23.17 -23.05
N ALA A 480 7.12 23.86 -23.07
CA ALA A 480 6.95 25.12 -22.38
C ALA A 480 7.13 24.96 -20.85
N GLY A 481 6.58 23.90 -20.27
CA GLY A 481 6.74 23.58 -18.84
C GLY A 481 8.19 23.29 -18.47
N GLU A 482 8.89 22.53 -19.30
CA GLU A 482 10.31 22.18 -19.09
C GLU A 482 11.21 23.43 -19.22
N CYS A 483 11.00 24.26 -20.23
CA CYS A 483 11.72 25.55 -20.36
C CYS A 483 11.49 26.44 -19.14
N LEU A 484 10.25 26.54 -18.64
CA LEU A 484 9.94 27.30 -17.43
C LEU A 484 10.64 26.73 -16.19
N ALA A 485 10.68 25.39 -16.03
CA ALA A 485 11.37 24.76 -14.92
C ALA A 485 12.87 25.08 -14.93
N PHE A 486 13.54 24.98 -16.06
CA PHE A 486 14.94 25.38 -16.21
C PHE A 486 15.18 26.88 -15.93
N CYS A 487 14.31 27.73 -16.42
CA CYS A 487 14.41 29.18 -16.13
C CYS A 487 14.23 29.47 -14.64
N LEU A 488 13.29 28.78 -13.97
CA LEU A 488 13.04 28.93 -12.53
C LEU A 488 14.23 28.42 -11.71
N ASP A 489 14.78 27.26 -12.04
CA ASP A 489 15.97 26.72 -11.38
C ASP A 489 17.18 27.66 -11.52
N PHE A 490 17.38 28.25 -12.71
CA PHE A 490 18.43 29.21 -12.93
C PHE A 490 18.21 30.48 -12.09
N LEU A 491 16.98 31.00 -12.05
CA LEU A 491 16.64 32.20 -11.27
C LEU A 491 16.70 31.93 -9.76
N HIS A 492 16.30 30.75 -9.32
CA HIS A 492 16.35 30.34 -7.90
C HIS A 492 17.78 30.29 -7.36
N ASN A 493 18.71 29.82 -8.19
CA ASN A 493 20.13 29.85 -7.86
C ASN A 493 20.71 31.29 -7.86
N SER A 494 20.03 32.27 -8.51
CA SER A 494 20.47 33.65 -8.66
C SER A 494 19.77 34.63 -7.72
N VAL A 495 18.56 34.30 -7.27
CA VAL A 495 17.71 35.14 -6.40
C VAL A 495 17.08 34.30 -5.31
N PRO A 496 17.33 34.56 -4.02
CA PRO A 496 16.65 33.82 -2.94
C PRO A 496 15.13 34.05 -3.02
N THR A 497 14.42 33.05 -3.43
CA THR A 497 12.95 33.02 -3.44
C THR A 497 12.45 32.10 -2.34
N GLU A 498 11.43 32.50 -1.60
CA GLU A 498 10.76 31.61 -0.66
C GLU A 498 10.03 30.51 -1.44
N GLU A 499 10.46 29.25 -1.26
CA GLU A 499 9.74 28.13 -1.83
C GLU A 499 8.31 28.04 -1.27
N PRO A 500 7.30 27.76 -2.10
CA PRO A 500 5.95 27.55 -1.60
C PRO A 500 5.94 26.33 -0.67
N VAL A 501 5.68 26.58 0.60
CA VAL A 501 5.64 25.55 1.63
C VAL A 501 4.64 24.47 1.27
N ASN A 502 5.12 23.25 1.11
CA ASN A 502 4.25 22.12 0.91
C ASN A 502 3.23 22.03 2.07
N ARG A 503 2.00 21.71 1.74
CA ARG A 503 0.87 21.68 2.68
C ARG A 503 1.14 20.87 3.95
N ASN A 504 1.99 19.84 3.87
CA ASN A 504 2.34 18.93 4.96
C ASN A 504 3.82 18.99 5.36
N GLU A 505 4.62 19.94 4.85
CA GLU A 505 6.02 20.11 5.25
C GLU A 505 6.13 20.90 6.54
N ASP A 506 7.09 20.48 7.37
CA ASP A 506 7.52 21.19 8.55
C ASP A 506 8.50 22.27 8.11
N ILE A 507 8.31 23.51 8.55
CA ILE A 507 9.28 24.57 8.32
C ILE A 507 10.35 24.45 9.41
N VAL A 508 11.57 24.10 9.00
CA VAL A 508 12.74 24.24 9.87
C VAL A 508 13.24 25.68 9.74
N SER A 509 12.88 26.54 10.65
CA SER A 509 13.51 27.86 10.73
C SER A 509 14.85 27.75 11.48
N GLU A 510 15.93 28.22 10.87
CA GLU A 510 17.29 28.17 11.46
C GLU A 510 17.41 28.88 12.84
N HIS A 511 16.45 29.71 13.19
CA HIS A 511 16.48 30.51 14.41
C HIS A 511 15.48 30.10 15.51
N LEU A 512 14.50 29.24 15.20
CA LEU A 512 13.52 28.75 16.17
C LEU A 512 13.40 27.24 15.99
N SER A 513 13.91 26.45 16.93
CA SER A 513 13.80 24.99 16.94
C SER A 513 12.36 24.57 17.29
N LEU A 514 11.37 25.03 16.52
CA LEU A 514 10.01 24.50 16.54
C LEU A 514 10.00 23.23 15.72
N GLU A 515 9.73 22.12 16.37
CA GLU A 515 9.44 20.86 15.70
C GLU A 515 8.04 20.96 15.10
N GLY A 516 7.94 21.20 13.80
CA GLY A 516 6.67 21.39 13.11
C GLY A 516 6.22 22.85 13.02
N ARG A 517 4.98 23.08 12.59
CA ARG A 517 4.39 24.41 12.44
C ARG A 517 2.92 24.50 12.82
N PRO A 518 2.48 25.63 13.42
CA PRO A 518 1.07 25.84 13.70
C PRO A 518 0.26 26.05 12.42
N LEU A 519 -1.01 25.67 12.48
CA LEU A 519 -2.04 25.97 11.52
C LEU A 519 -3.02 26.98 12.13
N TYR A 520 -3.48 27.93 11.34
CA TYR A 520 -4.40 29.00 11.77
C TYR A 520 -3.76 30.05 12.68
N LYS A 521 -4.57 31.07 13.03
CA LYS A 521 -4.19 32.15 13.90
C LYS A 521 -4.09 31.67 15.36
N ALA A 522 -3.08 32.13 16.06
CA ALA A 522 -2.92 31.92 17.49
C ALA A 522 -4.06 32.54 18.30
N THR A 523 -4.41 31.87 19.38
CA THR A 523 -5.23 32.44 20.46
C THR A 523 -4.39 32.45 21.72
N GLU A 524 -4.21 33.62 22.32
CA GLU A 524 -3.51 33.75 23.58
C GLU A 524 -4.35 33.17 24.70
N ILE A 525 -3.75 32.34 25.53
CA ILE A 525 -4.37 31.71 26.70
C ILE A 525 -3.48 31.90 27.93
N THR A 526 -4.12 32.00 29.08
CA THR A 526 -3.41 32.04 30.37
C THR A 526 -3.58 30.69 31.09
N LEU A 527 -2.46 30.00 31.30
CA LEU A 527 -2.45 28.74 32.01
C LEU A 527 -2.57 28.96 33.51
N THR A 528 -3.33 28.12 34.17
CA THR A 528 -3.31 28.04 35.65
C THR A 528 -1.96 27.51 36.12
N ASP A 529 -1.57 27.82 37.38
CA ASP A 529 -0.33 27.31 37.98
C ASP A 529 -0.23 25.79 37.85
N LYS A 530 -1.33 25.09 38.07
CA LYS A 530 -1.39 23.63 38.01
C LYS A 530 -1.17 23.11 36.56
N GLU A 531 -1.81 23.71 35.57
CA GLU A 531 -1.64 23.33 34.16
C GLU A 531 -0.24 23.59 33.67
N ARG A 532 0.30 24.77 33.99
CA ARG A 532 1.69 25.15 33.67
C ARG A 532 2.69 24.15 34.26
N ASP A 533 2.53 23.85 35.57
CA ASP A 533 3.47 22.97 36.26
C ASP A 533 3.42 21.52 35.75
N ILE A 534 2.24 21.01 35.41
CA ILE A 534 2.07 19.69 34.76
C ILE A 534 2.73 19.69 33.37
N ALA A 535 2.45 20.70 32.54
CA ALA A 535 3.00 20.81 31.20
C ALA A 535 4.52 20.99 31.23
N HIS A 536 5.04 21.84 32.13
CA HIS A 536 6.47 22.04 32.31
C HIS A 536 7.18 20.76 32.74
N LYS A 537 6.62 20.06 33.72
CA LYS A 537 7.15 18.78 34.18
C LYS A 537 7.22 17.78 33.03
N TYR A 538 6.16 17.69 32.22
CA TYR A 538 6.16 16.79 31.06
C TYR A 538 7.31 17.12 30.10
N VAL A 539 7.52 18.39 29.79
CA VAL A 539 8.62 18.85 28.91
C VAL A 539 9.97 18.47 29.50
N LEU A 540 10.20 18.72 30.79
CA LEU A 540 11.47 18.37 31.44
C LEU A 540 11.78 16.86 31.38
N MET A 541 10.76 16.01 31.59
CA MET A 541 10.91 14.54 31.60
C MET A 541 11.05 13.93 30.20
N ASN A 542 10.72 14.66 29.15
CA ASN A 542 10.71 14.15 27.78
C ASN A 542 11.65 14.94 26.83
N THR A 543 12.62 15.67 27.39
CA THR A 543 13.61 16.40 26.60
C THR A 543 14.99 15.83 26.87
N ALA A 544 15.65 15.24 25.87
CA ALA A 544 16.93 14.52 26.00
C ALA A 544 18.06 15.33 26.70
N VAL A 545 18.04 16.67 26.58
CA VAL A 545 19.00 17.54 27.28
C VAL A 545 18.88 17.44 28.81
N MET A 546 17.75 16.94 29.32
CA MET A 546 17.51 16.76 30.76
C MET A 546 17.99 15.40 31.29
N ASP A 547 18.25 14.42 30.45
CA ASP A 547 18.58 13.06 30.87
C ASP A 547 19.76 13.01 31.90
N PRO A 548 20.89 13.71 31.71
CA PRO A 548 21.98 13.69 32.66
C PRO A 548 21.58 14.29 34.04
N PHE A 549 20.68 15.28 34.04
CA PHE A 549 20.19 15.91 35.28
C PHE A 549 19.14 15.04 35.96
N ILE A 550 18.36 14.27 35.21
CA ILE A 550 17.43 13.28 35.78
C ILE A 550 18.21 12.21 36.55
N GLU A 551 19.26 11.67 35.91
CA GLU A 551 20.14 10.69 36.55
C GLU A 551 20.79 11.26 37.84
N LEU A 552 21.39 12.44 37.73
CA LEU A 552 22.03 13.11 38.87
C LEU A 552 21.06 13.35 40.04
N HIS A 553 19.82 13.79 39.77
CA HIS A 553 18.83 13.99 40.82
C HIS A 553 18.37 12.68 41.45
N LEU A 554 18.26 11.61 40.66
CA LEU A 554 17.92 10.27 41.18
C LEU A 554 19.02 9.72 42.08
N GLU A 555 20.30 9.94 41.75
CA GLU A 555 21.44 9.58 42.58
C GLU A 555 21.47 10.43 43.89
N GLU A 556 21.21 11.74 43.78
CA GLU A 556 21.13 12.64 44.94
C GLU A 556 19.98 12.23 45.89
N LEU A 557 18.85 11.78 45.37
CA LEU A 557 17.75 11.25 46.18
C LEU A 557 18.12 9.93 46.90
N GLU A 558 18.86 9.05 46.26
CA GLU A 558 19.33 7.80 46.86
C GLU A 558 20.33 8.05 48.01
N SER A 559 21.23 8.99 47.79
CA SER A 559 22.23 9.34 48.80
C SER A 559 21.65 10.09 50.02
N THR A 560 20.58 10.87 49.80
CA THR A 560 19.98 11.73 50.83
C THR A 560 18.89 11.02 51.65
N ASP A 561 18.18 10.04 51.04
CA ASP A 561 17.10 9.30 51.73
C ASP A 561 17.24 7.79 51.48
N ALA A 562 17.67 7.06 52.51
CA ALA A 562 17.84 5.60 52.47
C ALA A 562 16.57 4.82 52.06
N ARG A 563 15.38 5.41 52.17
CA ARG A 563 14.12 4.81 51.72
C ARG A 563 14.04 4.82 50.21
N CYS A 564 14.58 5.86 49.57
CA CYS A 564 14.64 5.97 48.10
C CYS A 564 15.58 4.91 47.49
N ALA A 565 16.71 4.61 48.16
CA ALA A 565 17.63 3.55 47.72
C ALA A 565 16.96 2.17 47.74
N ARG A 566 16.02 1.91 48.66
CA ARG A 566 15.33 0.62 48.83
C ARG A 566 14.01 0.52 48.02
N ASN A 567 13.40 1.65 47.71
CA ASN A 567 12.08 1.68 47.04
C ASN A 567 12.10 2.58 45.81
N LYS A 568 12.23 1.94 44.63
CA LYS A 568 12.24 2.62 43.33
C LYS A 568 10.99 3.46 43.08
N THR A 569 9.81 2.98 43.49
CA THR A 569 8.55 3.70 43.30
C THR A 569 8.53 5.00 44.12
N LEU A 570 9.02 4.97 45.34
CA LEU A 570 9.13 6.15 46.23
C LEU A 570 10.16 7.14 45.66
N LYS A 571 11.30 6.64 45.16
CA LYS A 571 12.33 7.44 44.51
C LYS A 571 11.78 8.23 43.35
N TRP A 572 11.08 7.54 42.41
CA TRP A 572 10.44 8.19 41.26
C TRP A 572 9.33 9.16 41.67
N LYS A 573 8.57 8.85 42.74
CA LYS A 573 7.57 9.78 43.25
C LYS A 573 8.22 11.09 43.73
N TYR A 574 9.27 11.01 44.51
CA TYR A 574 9.98 12.20 45.00
C TYR A 574 10.72 12.94 43.90
N HIS A 575 11.30 12.20 42.93
CA HIS A 575 11.86 12.81 41.76
C HIS A 575 10.80 13.63 41.03
N ASN A 576 9.68 13.04 40.73
CA ASN A 576 8.56 13.67 40.06
C ASN A 576 7.99 14.92 40.75
N GLU A 577 8.03 14.95 42.07
CA GLU A 577 7.54 16.08 42.88
C GLU A 577 8.56 17.22 43.00
N ARG A 578 9.86 16.91 42.95
CA ARG A 578 10.91 17.86 43.33
C ARG A 578 11.80 18.31 42.17
N PHE A 579 11.90 17.55 41.11
CA PHE A 579 12.86 17.77 40.01
C PHE A 579 12.78 19.17 39.40
N ALA A 580 11.58 19.67 39.09
CA ALA A 580 11.43 21.00 38.49
C ALA A 580 12.01 22.15 39.37
N LYS A 581 11.84 22.05 40.70
CA LYS A 581 12.44 23.02 41.64
C LYS A 581 13.94 22.82 41.77
N TRP A 582 14.40 21.58 41.79
CA TRP A 582 15.80 21.22 41.91
C TRP A 582 16.61 21.67 40.67
N ILE A 583 16.14 21.40 39.44
CA ILE A 583 16.84 21.80 38.22
C ILE A 583 16.94 23.30 38.08
N ARG A 584 15.92 24.03 38.52
CA ARG A 584 15.94 25.51 38.53
C ARG A 584 17.02 26.09 39.43
N GLN A 585 17.34 25.39 40.54
CA GLN A 585 18.43 25.79 41.47
C GLN A 585 19.80 25.40 40.90
N LYS A 586 19.92 24.23 40.29
CA LYS A 586 21.19 23.73 39.74
C LYS A 586 21.61 24.47 38.43
N VAL A 587 20.65 24.94 37.66
CA VAL A 587 20.89 25.66 36.39
C VAL A 587 20.26 27.06 36.45
N PRO A 588 20.89 28.03 37.12
CA PRO A 588 20.34 29.36 37.20
C PRO A 588 20.44 30.09 35.83
N THR A 589 19.52 31.03 35.58
CA THR A 589 19.39 31.74 34.30
C THR A 589 20.64 32.52 33.90
N ASN A 590 21.47 32.94 34.84
CA ASN A 590 22.73 33.66 34.63
C ASN A 590 23.96 32.76 34.48
N SER A 591 23.78 31.43 34.46
CA SER A 591 24.91 30.50 34.30
C SER A 591 25.60 30.65 32.96
N LYS A 592 26.92 30.79 32.98
CA LYS A 592 27.74 30.83 31.76
C LYS A 592 28.14 29.44 31.23
N HIS A 593 27.99 28.42 32.06
CA HIS A 593 28.38 27.04 31.76
C HIS A 593 27.29 26.22 31.02
N HIS A 594 26.09 26.74 30.99
CA HIS A 594 24.95 26.03 30.39
C HIS A 594 24.40 26.77 29.18
N SER A 595 23.93 26.01 28.17
CA SER A 595 23.32 26.58 26.98
C SER A 595 22.10 27.44 27.30
N THR A 596 21.81 28.43 26.46
CA THR A 596 20.65 29.31 26.63
C THR A 596 19.36 28.50 26.70
N ARG A 597 19.22 27.47 25.84
CA ARG A 597 18.05 26.56 25.84
C ARG A 597 17.88 25.83 27.18
N LEU A 598 18.96 25.27 27.72
CA LEU A 598 18.94 24.56 29.02
C LEU A 598 18.55 25.47 30.17
N ARG A 599 19.09 26.69 30.20
CA ARG A 599 18.79 27.68 31.29
C ARG A 599 17.31 28.04 31.31
N TRP A 600 16.71 28.29 30.14
CA TRP A 600 15.29 28.65 30.07
C TRP A 600 14.37 27.44 30.27
N LEU A 601 14.76 26.24 29.85
CA LEU A 601 14.05 25.00 30.22
C LEU A 601 14.04 24.82 31.75
N ALA A 602 15.17 24.98 32.42
CA ALA A 602 15.26 24.85 33.88
C ALA A 602 14.47 25.95 34.65
N PHE A 603 14.39 27.16 34.04
CA PHE A 603 13.64 28.28 34.64
C PHE A 603 12.13 28.04 34.59
N GLY A 604 11.63 27.50 33.49
CA GLY A 604 10.23 27.20 33.28
C GLY A 604 9.52 28.18 32.31
N PRO A 605 8.32 27.80 31.85
CA PRO A 605 7.56 28.60 30.89
C PRO A 605 6.79 29.74 31.57
N ARG A 606 6.41 30.72 30.77
CA ARG A 606 5.47 31.78 31.14
C ARG A 606 4.07 31.22 31.38
N HIS A 607 3.21 32.02 32.04
CA HIS A 607 1.80 31.70 32.20
C HIS A 607 1.01 31.91 30.90
N ILE A 608 1.47 32.82 30.07
CA ILE A 608 0.89 33.11 28.76
C ILE A 608 1.40 32.07 27.77
N ALA A 609 0.50 31.42 27.06
CA ALA A 609 0.79 30.44 26.03
C ALA A 609 -0.09 30.69 24.80
N HIS A 610 0.30 30.14 23.66
CA HIS A 610 -0.47 30.24 22.44
C HIS A 610 -1.21 28.94 22.16
N SER A 611 -2.53 29.01 21.94
CA SER A 611 -3.36 27.89 21.55
C SER A 611 -3.69 27.95 20.04
N TYR A 612 -3.68 26.77 19.40
CA TYR A 612 -3.97 26.63 17.98
C TYR A 612 -5.01 25.55 17.72
N LYS A 613 -5.79 25.71 16.65
CA LYS A 613 -6.78 24.70 16.22
C LYS A 613 -6.18 23.56 15.40
N GLY A 614 -4.92 23.69 14.98
CA GLY A 614 -4.22 22.67 14.21
C GLY A 614 -2.71 22.90 14.19
N TYR A 615 -1.99 21.81 13.94
CA TYR A 615 -0.53 21.78 13.92
C TYR A 615 -0.05 20.76 12.88
N VAL A 616 1.06 21.03 12.22
CA VAL A 616 1.74 20.09 11.32
C VAL A 616 3.04 19.67 11.98
N VAL A 617 3.26 18.38 12.12
CA VAL A 617 4.50 17.79 12.63
C VAL A 617 4.66 16.38 12.03
N ASN A 618 5.89 16.00 11.75
CA ASN A 618 6.23 14.70 11.16
C ASN A 618 5.40 14.40 9.87
N GLY A 619 5.20 15.42 9.03
CA GLY A 619 4.42 15.30 7.81
C GLY A 619 2.90 15.11 8.00
N HIS A 620 2.41 15.04 9.24
CA HIS A 620 1.00 14.88 9.57
C HIS A 620 0.34 16.18 10.01
N ARG A 621 -0.94 16.30 9.68
CA ARG A 621 -1.80 17.39 10.15
C ARG A 621 -2.62 16.92 11.33
N PHE A 622 -2.43 17.56 12.45
CA PHE A 622 -3.24 17.37 13.64
C PHE A 622 -4.22 18.54 13.81
N HIS A 623 -5.40 18.24 14.35
CA HIS A 623 -6.42 19.23 14.72
C HIS A 623 -7.00 18.86 16.09
N ILE A 624 -7.51 19.85 16.78
CA ILE A 624 -8.33 19.59 17.98
C ILE A 624 -9.66 18.95 17.59
N GLU A 625 -10.27 18.19 18.50
CA GLU A 625 -11.51 17.43 18.24
C GLU A 625 -12.68 18.34 17.84
N ASP A 626 -12.76 19.53 18.38
CA ASP A 626 -13.85 20.48 18.14
C ASP A 626 -13.88 21.03 16.71
N VAL A 627 -12.81 20.87 15.94
CA VAL A 627 -12.78 21.26 14.53
C VAL A 627 -13.56 20.24 13.71
N LYS A 628 -14.84 20.54 13.44
CA LYS A 628 -15.70 19.70 12.61
C LYS A 628 -15.20 19.63 11.18
N ARG A 629 -14.72 18.49 10.77
CA ARG A 629 -14.22 18.18 9.41
C ARG A 629 -14.74 16.84 8.91
N LYS A 630 -14.67 16.64 7.59
CA LYS A 630 -14.91 15.32 6.97
C LYS A 630 -13.78 14.32 7.26
N THR A 631 -12.62 14.79 7.70
CA THR A 631 -11.41 14.01 8.00
C THR A 631 -11.18 13.94 9.51
N GLN A 632 -10.56 12.86 9.97
CA GLN A 632 -10.29 12.57 11.37
C GLN A 632 -8.80 12.81 11.66
N ASN A 633 -8.45 14.02 12.14
CA ASN A 633 -7.07 14.44 12.40
C ASN A 633 -6.78 14.68 13.88
N SER A 634 -7.71 14.36 14.77
CA SER A 634 -7.58 14.59 16.21
C SER A 634 -7.17 13.37 17.01
N ARG A 635 -6.93 12.25 16.35
CA ARG A 635 -6.61 10.98 17.02
C ARG A 635 -5.10 10.76 17.02
N VAL A 636 -4.59 10.34 18.17
CA VAL A 636 -3.15 10.26 18.41
C VAL A 636 -2.80 9.01 19.19
N THR A 637 -1.62 8.48 18.90
CA THR A 637 -0.97 7.46 19.71
C THR A 637 0.47 7.87 19.97
N TYR A 638 1.02 7.42 21.09
CA TYR A 638 2.45 7.47 21.37
C TYR A 638 2.86 6.26 22.19
N LYS A 639 4.14 5.93 22.15
CA LYS A 639 4.72 4.84 22.95
C LYS A 639 5.54 5.41 24.07
N ALA A 640 5.35 4.88 25.27
CA ALA A 640 6.17 5.23 26.44
C ALA A 640 6.52 4.00 27.24
N LEU A 641 7.71 4.05 27.85
CA LEU A 641 8.11 3.07 28.86
C LEU A 641 7.20 3.21 30.09
N SER A 642 6.48 2.18 30.41
CA SER A 642 5.53 2.18 31.52
C SER A 642 5.77 0.98 32.43
N MET A 643 5.67 1.20 33.74
CA MET A 643 5.72 0.12 34.72
C MET A 643 4.41 -0.66 34.70
N CYS A 644 4.47 -1.90 34.22
CA CYS A 644 3.32 -2.78 34.11
C CYS A 644 3.27 -3.80 35.23
N ARG A 645 2.04 -4.20 35.62
CA ARG A 645 1.78 -5.31 36.53
C ARG A 645 0.88 -6.30 35.80
N SER A 646 1.11 -7.60 35.97
CA SER A 646 0.25 -8.65 35.40
C SER A 646 -1.15 -8.67 36.06
N SER A 647 -1.25 -8.27 37.32
CA SER A 647 -2.52 -8.12 38.05
C SER A 647 -2.39 -7.11 39.20
N ALA A 648 -3.52 -6.67 39.76
CA ALA A 648 -3.54 -5.78 40.94
C ALA A 648 -2.86 -6.39 42.15
N ARG A 649 -2.72 -7.72 42.20
CA ARG A 649 -2.09 -8.47 43.29
C ARG A 649 -0.60 -8.74 43.08
N ASP A 650 -0.10 -8.49 41.86
CA ASP A 650 1.31 -8.73 41.56
C ASP A 650 2.17 -7.56 42.04
N SER A 651 3.13 -7.86 42.90
CA SER A 651 4.09 -6.89 43.39
C SER A 651 5.29 -6.65 42.48
N ARG A 652 5.45 -7.48 41.39
CA ARG A 652 6.53 -7.35 40.44
C ARG A 652 6.14 -6.35 39.36
N HIS A 653 6.90 -5.28 39.25
CA HIS A 653 6.77 -4.32 38.16
C HIS A 653 7.77 -4.65 37.08
N MET A 654 7.30 -4.86 35.87
CA MET A 654 8.14 -4.93 34.67
C MET A 654 8.00 -3.64 33.89
N ALA A 655 9.13 -3.09 33.45
CA ALA A 655 9.13 -1.98 32.53
C ALA A 655 8.85 -2.50 31.11
N ASP A 656 7.80 -1.98 30.48
CA ASP A 656 7.42 -2.37 29.14
C ASP A 656 7.02 -1.14 28.32
N ILE A 657 7.25 -1.21 27.00
CA ILE A 657 6.87 -0.15 26.07
C ILE A 657 5.39 -0.33 25.74
N VAL A 658 4.59 0.64 26.16
CA VAL A 658 3.14 0.61 26.00
C VAL A 658 2.67 1.71 25.07
N SER A 659 1.75 1.36 24.19
CA SER A 659 1.05 2.31 23.33
C SER A 659 -0.12 2.94 24.06
N PHE A 660 -0.19 4.26 24.04
CA PHE A 660 -1.30 5.05 24.56
C PHE A 660 -2.11 5.60 23.39
N TYR A 661 -3.43 5.60 23.51
CA TYR A 661 -4.36 6.04 22.47
C TYR A 661 -5.23 7.15 23.01
N GLY A 662 -5.33 8.26 22.27
CA GLY A 662 -6.04 9.43 22.75
C GLY A 662 -6.64 10.32 21.68
N VAL A 663 -7.21 11.42 22.17
CA VAL A 663 -7.86 12.45 21.36
C VAL A 663 -7.31 13.81 21.75
N ILE A 664 -6.84 14.57 20.78
CA ILE A 664 -6.31 15.91 20.99
C ILE A 664 -7.47 16.87 21.32
N LYS A 665 -7.41 17.48 22.50
CA LYS A 665 -8.37 18.48 22.94
C LYS A 665 -7.86 19.90 22.75
N GLU A 666 -6.58 20.12 22.98
CA GLU A 666 -5.92 21.41 22.83
C GLU A 666 -4.51 21.24 22.25
N ILE A 667 -4.09 22.21 21.45
CA ILE A 667 -2.72 22.31 20.94
C ILE A 667 -2.13 23.60 21.47
N ILE A 668 -1.08 23.49 22.28
CA ILE A 668 -0.52 24.60 23.06
C ILE A 668 0.96 24.75 22.75
N LEU A 669 1.40 25.97 22.49
CA LEU A 669 2.81 26.32 22.45
C LEU A 669 3.17 27.02 23.77
N LEU A 670 4.03 26.37 24.56
CA LEU A 670 4.55 26.93 25.80
C LEU A 670 5.69 27.91 25.52
N ASP A 671 5.58 29.13 26.02
CA ASP A 671 6.60 30.17 25.88
C ASP A 671 7.70 30.00 26.97
N TYR A 672 8.89 29.58 26.55
CA TYR A 672 10.10 29.50 27.39
C TYR A 672 10.99 30.74 27.22
N HIS A 673 10.41 31.93 27.01
CA HIS A 673 11.07 33.22 26.85
C HIS A 673 11.90 33.40 25.55
N MET A 674 12.71 32.41 25.18
CA MET A 674 13.59 32.45 24.01
C MET A 674 13.19 31.45 22.92
N PHE A 675 12.28 30.53 23.24
CA PHE A 675 11.77 29.51 22.32
C PHE A 675 10.43 29.01 22.80
N GLU A 676 9.69 28.38 21.89
CA GLU A 676 8.39 27.77 22.19
C GLU A 676 8.48 26.26 22.09
N VAL A 677 7.67 25.54 22.90
CA VAL A 677 7.57 24.08 22.87
C VAL A 677 6.14 23.67 22.56
N PRO A 678 5.89 22.96 21.45
CA PRO A 678 4.57 22.50 21.08
C PRO A 678 4.14 21.26 21.87
N LEU A 679 2.98 21.35 22.52
CA LEU A 679 2.34 20.27 23.27
C LEU A 679 0.93 20.00 22.78
N PHE A 680 0.56 18.74 22.78
CA PHE A 680 -0.83 18.29 22.59
C PHE A 680 -1.40 17.88 23.93
N LYS A 681 -2.49 18.50 24.35
CA LYS A 681 -3.28 18.10 25.52
C LYS A 681 -4.34 17.12 25.06
N CYS A 682 -4.27 15.90 25.56
CA CYS A 682 -5.08 14.79 25.08
C CYS A 682 -5.96 14.20 26.18
N THR A 683 -7.07 13.60 25.77
CA THR A 683 -7.85 12.67 26.57
C THR A 683 -7.45 11.26 26.18
N TRP A 684 -6.97 10.47 27.14
CA TRP A 684 -6.41 9.14 26.90
C TRP A 684 -7.40 8.03 27.24
N ALA A 685 -7.39 6.96 26.44
CA ALA A 685 -8.04 5.71 26.80
C ALA A 685 -7.36 5.07 28.01
N ASN A 686 -8.15 4.51 28.95
CA ASN A 686 -7.60 3.84 30.11
C ASN A 686 -6.86 2.56 29.71
N LYS A 687 -5.60 2.44 30.12
CA LYS A 687 -4.73 1.30 29.79
C LYS A 687 -5.29 -0.05 30.27
N GLY A 688 -5.99 -0.10 31.42
CA GLY A 688 -6.48 -1.36 31.99
C GLY A 688 -7.77 -1.85 31.33
N ASN A 689 -8.77 -0.95 31.23
CA ASN A 689 -10.14 -1.31 30.82
C ASN A 689 -10.55 -0.65 29.50
N GLY A 690 -9.83 0.36 29.05
CA GLY A 690 -10.16 1.12 27.84
C GLY A 690 -9.39 0.70 26.60
N VAL A 691 -8.50 -0.28 26.69
CA VAL A 691 -7.75 -0.85 25.58
C VAL A 691 -7.80 -2.37 25.67
N LYS A 692 -8.14 -3.03 24.56
CA LYS A 692 -8.10 -4.51 24.46
C LYS A 692 -7.65 -4.92 23.05
N GLU A 693 -7.13 -6.12 22.96
CA GLU A 693 -6.88 -6.78 21.67
C GLU A 693 -7.92 -7.86 21.47
N GLU A 694 -8.54 -7.87 20.30
CA GLU A 694 -9.58 -8.83 19.94
C GLU A 694 -9.53 -9.08 18.43
N ASP A 695 -9.50 -10.35 18.03
CA ASP A 695 -9.31 -10.78 16.63
C ASP A 695 -8.06 -10.14 15.97
N GLY A 696 -7.00 -9.86 16.76
CA GLY A 696 -5.79 -9.19 16.31
C GLY A 696 -5.91 -7.69 16.03
N PHE A 697 -7.06 -7.08 16.38
CA PHE A 697 -7.26 -5.63 16.32
C PHE A 697 -7.12 -5.00 17.70
N THR A 698 -6.47 -3.86 17.76
CA THR A 698 -6.50 -3.02 18.95
C THR A 698 -7.80 -2.23 18.99
N LEU A 699 -8.57 -2.41 20.07
CA LEU A 699 -9.80 -1.67 20.32
C LEU A 699 -9.61 -0.72 21.49
N VAL A 700 -10.17 0.48 21.35
CA VAL A 700 -10.12 1.51 22.38
C VAL A 700 -11.53 2.01 22.74
N ASN A 701 -11.74 2.20 24.04
CA ASN A 701 -12.92 2.85 24.60
C ASN A 701 -12.50 4.14 25.31
N LEU A 702 -12.82 5.27 24.71
CA LEU A 702 -12.42 6.59 25.19
C LEU A 702 -13.30 7.10 26.34
N GLN A 703 -14.37 6.40 26.68
CA GLN A 703 -15.32 6.83 27.74
C GLN A 703 -14.98 6.23 29.11
N MET A 704 -14.10 5.23 29.17
CA MET A 704 -13.78 4.52 30.41
C MET A 704 -12.71 5.23 31.24
N ASN A 705 -13.05 5.56 32.48
CA ASN A 705 -12.14 5.95 33.57
C ASN A 705 -10.97 6.89 33.21
N GLN A 706 -11.30 8.05 32.66
CA GLN A 706 -10.33 9.06 32.23
C GLN A 706 -9.63 9.78 33.39
N SER A 707 -10.11 9.64 34.63
CA SER A 707 -9.64 10.39 35.79
C SER A 707 -8.15 10.14 36.13
N SER A 708 -7.61 8.96 35.82
CA SER A 708 -6.21 8.63 36.10
C SER A 708 -5.22 9.44 35.25
N TYR A 709 -5.63 9.95 34.10
CA TYR A 709 -4.76 10.71 33.18
C TYR A 709 -4.95 12.23 33.25
N LEU A 710 -5.80 12.73 34.11
CA LEU A 710 -5.97 14.17 34.34
C LEU A 710 -4.71 14.85 34.88
N GLN A 711 -3.78 14.06 35.43
CA GLN A 711 -2.50 14.55 35.96
C GLN A 711 -1.35 14.48 34.93
N ASP A 712 -1.59 13.84 33.78
CA ASP A 712 -0.60 13.72 32.69
C ASP A 712 -1.26 13.71 31.30
N PRO A 713 -1.93 14.81 30.93
CA PRO A 713 -2.67 14.89 29.67
C PRO A 713 -1.80 15.26 28.46
N TYR A 714 -0.55 15.64 28.66
CA TYR A 714 0.29 16.25 27.63
C TYR A 714 1.21 15.25 26.94
N ILE A 715 1.48 15.49 25.64
CA ILE A 715 2.58 14.91 24.88
C ILE A 715 3.28 16.00 24.07
N LEU A 716 4.59 15.83 23.80
CA LEU A 716 5.29 16.67 22.80
C LEU A 716 4.70 16.40 21.41
N ALA A 717 4.54 17.44 20.62
CA ALA A 717 4.03 17.29 19.26
C ALA A 717 4.86 16.30 18.42
N SER A 718 6.19 16.30 18.58
CA SER A 718 7.13 15.38 17.93
C SER A 718 6.94 13.91 18.30
N GLN A 719 6.40 13.61 19.49
CA GLN A 719 6.11 12.24 19.93
C GLN A 719 4.80 11.69 19.37
N ALA A 720 3.93 12.57 18.84
CA ALA A 720 2.61 12.21 18.39
C ALA A 720 2.65 11.45 17.06
N LYS A 721 2.05 10.27 17.03
CA LYS A 721 1.78 9.51 15.80
C LYS A 721 0.28 9.56 15.48
N GLN A 722 -0.05 9.78 14.22
CA GLN A 722 -1.44 9.92 13.81
C GLN A 722 -2.10 8.54 13.68
N VAL A 723 -3.24 8.38 14.32
CA VAL A 723 -4.15 7.26 14.17
C VAL A 723 -5.53 7.76 13.80
N PHE A 724 -6.41 6.86 13.41
CA PHE A 724 -7.83 7.15 13.26
C PHE A 724 -8.67 5.98 13.78
N TYR A 725 -9.90 6.26 14.15
CA TYR A 725 -10.77 5.31 14.83
C TYR A 725 -11.98 4.99 13.96
N SER A 726 -12.26 3.70 13.81
CA SER A 726 -13.45 3.21 13.11
C SER A 726 -14.35 2.47 14.08
N ARG A 727 -15.65 2.76 14.06
CA ARG A 727 -16.66 2.04 14.84
C ARG A 727 -17.22 0.86 14.07
N GLU A 728 -17.49 -0.22 14.76
CA GLU A 728 -18.20 -1.37 14.20
C GLU A 728 -19.70 -1.10 14.09
N ASP A 729 -20.29 -0.64 15.19
CA ASP A 729 -21.71 -0.32 15.32
C ASP A 729 -21.88 0.96 16.15
N ASP A 730 -23.03 1.66 16.00
CA ASP A 730 -23.31 2.89 16.73
C ASP A 730 -23.46 2.65 18.24
N ASP A 731 -23.93 1.47 18.63
CA ASP A 731 -24.17 1.11 20.03
C ASP A 731 -22.90 0.62 20.75
N SER A 732 -21.82 0.32 20.01
CA SER A 732 -20.56 -0.10 20.61
C SER A 732 -19.76 1.10 21.11
N PRO A 733 -19.30 1.11 22.36
CA PRO A 733 -18.40 2.14 22.89
C PRO A 733 -16.94 1.94 22.39
N TRP A 734 -16.67 0.85 21.68
CA TRP A 734 -15.34 0.47 21.21
C TRP A 734 -15.07 0.95 19.79
N TYR A 735 -13.86 1.39 19.57
CA TYR A 735 -13.34 1.79 18.27
C TYR A 735 -12.15 0.90 17.90
N VAL A 736 -12.09 0.46 16.67
CA VAL A 736 -10.90 -0.15 16.08
C VAL A 736 -9.88 0.95 15.81
N VAL A 737 -8.65 0.77 16.30
CA VAL A 737 -7.54 1.67 16.03
C VAL A 737 -6.92 1.33 14.68
N MET A 738 -6.79 2.34 13.84
CA MET A 738 -6.12 2.23 12.55
C MET A 738 -4.95 3.19 12.49
N LYS A 739 -3.79 2.71 12.09
CA LYS A 739 -2.60 3.55 11.92
C LYS A 739 -2.67 4.27 10.57
N ALA A 740 -2.33 5.56 10.57
CA ALA A 740 -2.12 6.28 9.33
C ALA A 740 -0.75 5.90 8.75
N PRO A 741 -0.63 5.65 7.43
CA PRO A 741 0.68 5.38 6.84
C PRO A 741 1.59 6.61 6.94
N PRO A 742 2.90 6.42 7.10
CA PRO A 742 3.86 7.51 7.21
C PRO A 742 3.87 8.36 5.95
N ARG A 743 3.98 9.67 6.11
CA ARG A 743 4.01 10.64 5.00
C ARG A 743 5.37 11.23 4.73
N GLY A 744 6.27 11.16 5.69
CA GLY A 744 7.65 11.62 5.58
C GLY A 744 8.63 10.46 5.65
N TYR A 745 9.81 10.63 5.04
CA TYR A 745 10.87 9.62 5.10
C TYR A 745 11.51 9.50 6.48
N HIS A 746 11.46 10.55 7.31
CA HIS A 746 11.97 10.55 8.68
C HIS A 746 11.19 9.62 9.61
N GLU A 747 9.90 9.35 9.34
CA GLU A 747 9.11 8.37 10.10
C GLU A 747 9.46 6.92 9.74
N LEU A 748 10.19 6.70 8.65
CA LEU A 748 10.55 5.38 8.16
C LEU A 748 11.77 4.78 8.89
N GLU A 749 12.38 5.51 9.82
CA GLU A 749 13.50 5.04 10.61
C GLU A 749 13.07 4.14 11.78
N THR A 750 11.80 4.14 12.11
CA THR A 750 11.24 3.25 13.13
C THR A 750 10.86 1.90 12.51
N GLU A 751 11.34 0.80 13.09
CA GLU A 751 11.11 -0.59 12.65
C GLU A 751 9.65 -1.07 12.77
N GLU A 752 8.70 -0.17 12.95
CA GLU A 752 7.31 -0.52 13.20
C GLU A 752 6.57 -0.90 11.92
N GLU A 753 6.04 -2.10 11.88
CA GLU A 753 5.09 -2.50 10.83
C GLU A 753 3.79 -1.68 10.95
N PHE A 754 3.45 -0.96 9.87
CA PHE A 754 2.18 -0.22 9.77
C PHE A 754 1.03 -1.14 9.36
N THR A 755 0.91 -2.30 10.00
CA THR A 755 -0.20 -3.22 9.75
C THR A 755 -1.34 -2.92 10.70
N SER A 756 -2.51 -2.63 10.17
CA SER A 756 -3.77 -2.55 10.93
C SER A 756 -4.53 -3.87 10.92
N ALA A 757 -4.09 -4.82 10.09
CA ALA A 757 -4.73 -6.12 9.96
C ALA A 757 -3.94 -7.20 10.72
N PRO A 758 -4.62 -8.08 11.46
CA PRO A 758 -3.99 -9.17 12.17
C PRO A 758 -3.35 -10.17 11.20
N SER A 759 -2.13 -10.59 11.48
CA SER A 759 -1.55 -11.78 10.85
C SER A 759 -2.00 -13.02 11.63
N SER A 760 -3.10 -13.63 11.22
CA SER A 760 -3.63 -14.82 11.88
C SER A 760 -2.94 -16.11 11.37
N VAL A 761 -1.66 -16.28 11.71
CA VAL A 761 -0.93 -17.51 11.37
C VAL A 761 -1.55 -18.71 12.11
N GLN A 762 -1.95 -18.55 13.36
CA GLN A 762 -2.51 -19.61 14.19
C GLN A 762 -3.89 -20.08 13.73
N GLU A 763 -4.75 -19.16 13.25
CA GLU A 763 -6.06 -19.54 12.68
C GLU A 763 -5.92 -20.36 11.38
N CYS A 764 -4.80 -20.25 10.68
CA CYS A 764 -4.54 -21.03 9.48
C CYS A 764 -4.16 -22.48 9.78
N GLU A 765 -3.43 -22.72 10.86
CA GLU A 765 -3.07 -24.08 11.31
C GLU A 765 -4.33 -24.82 11.76
N ASP A 766 -5.23 -24.17 12.48
CA ASP A 766 -6.51 -24.72 12.90
C ASP A 766 -7.41 -25.07 11.70
N LEU A 767 -7.45 -24.21 10.67
CA LEU A 767 -8.17 -24.51 9.43
C LEU A 767 -7.53 -25.66 8.65
N GLY A 768 -6.21 -25.82 8.68
CA GLY A 768 -5.46 -26.90 8.04
C GLY A 768 -5.77 -28.28 8.61
N ASN A 769 -6.12 -28.36 9.88
CA ASN A 769 -6.41 -29.59 10.60
C ASN A 769 -7.86 -30.08 10.43
N GLN A 770 -8.73 -29.32 9.77
CA GLN A 770 -10.11 -29.76 9.53
C GLN A 770 -10.21 -30.98 8.61
N SER A 771 -11.24 -31.78 8.79
CA SER A 771 -11.51 -32.96 7.96
C SER A 771 -11.63 -32.60 6.48
N ASP A 772 -11.16 -33.49 5.59
CA ASP A 772 -11.30 -33.35 4.14
C ASP A 772 -12.65 -33.85 3.61
N GLU A 773 -13.44 -34.58 4.45
CA GLU A 773 -14.67 -35.28 4.01
C GLU A 773 -15.91 -34.39 4.00
N ASP A 774 -15.89 -33.24 4.69
CA ASP A 774 -17.04 -32.36 4.84
C ASP A 774 -17.03 -31.22 3.82
N GLU A 775 -18.02 -31.17 2.93
CA GLU A 775 -18.28 -30.06 2.00
C GLU A 775 -19.17 -28.96 2.60
N SER A 776 -19.58 -29.04 3.88
CA SER A 776 -20.42 -28.00 4.51
C SER A 776 -19.73 -26.63 4.62
N PHE A 777 -18.40 -26.61 4.54
CA PHE A 777 -17.59 -25.38 4.60
C PHE A 777 -17.89 -24.39 3.48
N CYS A 778 -18.51 -24.82 2.38
CA CYS A 778 -18.72 -23.95 1.22
C CYS A 778 -20.09 -23.26 1.18
N VAL A 779 -21.04 -23.67 2.02
CA VAL A 779 -22.43 -23.16 2.06
C VAL A 779 -22.72 -22.47 3.39
N ARG A 780 -23.63 -21.48 3.37
CA ARG A 780 -24.15 -20.82 4.56
C ARG A 780 -25.57 -21.28 4.87
N ALA A 781 -25.79 -21.74 6.09
CA ALA A 781 -27.12 -22.12 6.57
C ALA A 781 -27.97 -20.91 7.03
N ASP A 782 -27.31 -19.81 7.38
CA ASP A 782 -27.89 -18.55 7.90
C ASP A 782 -28.19 -17.54 6.81
N CYS A 783 -28.06 -17.90 5.55
CA CYS A 783 -28.25 -17.03 4.39
C CYS A 783 -29.27 -17.63 3.42
N GLU A 784 -30.07 -16.77 2.80
CA GLU A 784 -30.94 -17.19 1.70
C GLU A 784 -30.18 -17.17 0.38
N GLY A 785 -30.39 -18.20 -0.44
CA GLY A 785 -29.90 -18.23 -1.82
C GLY A 785 -30.67 -17.27 -2.72
N VAL A 786 -30.25 -17.22 -3.98
CA VAL A 786 -30.80 -16.28 -4.96
C VAL A 786 -31.53 -17.04 -6.07
N LEU A 787 -32.74 -16.59 -6.42
CA LEU A 787 -33.48 -17.06 -7.58
C LEU A 787 -33.16 -16.18 -8.79
N VAL A 788 -32.61 -16.77 -9.81
CA VAL A 788 -32.27 -16.10 -11.09
C VAL A 788 -33.25 -16.56 -12.17
N THR A 789 -33.80 -15.59 -12.90
CA THR A 789 -34.54 -15.88 -14.16
C THR A 789 -33.50 -15.96 -15.27
N GLU A 790 -33.56 -17.00 -16.09
CA GLU A 790 -32.69 -17.11 -17.28
C GLU A 790 -32.94 -16.01 -18.29
#